data_66b8ebc0222a17ecf18c63e894e4e209
#
_entry.id   66b8ebc0222a17ecf18c63e894e4e209
#
_cell.length_a   1.000
_cell.length_b   1.000
_cell.length_c   1.000
_cell.angle_alpha   90.00
_cell.angle_beta   90.00
_cell.angle_gamma   90.00
#
_symmetry.space_group_name_H-M   'P 1'
#
loop_
_entity.id
_entity.type
_entity.pdbx_description
1 polymer ?
#
loop_
_entity_poly.entity_id
_entity_poly.type
_entity_poly.pdbx_seq_one_letter_code
_entity_poly.pdbx_strand_id
1 'polypeptide(L)'
;MSTAKAMAELFEERKDVCAKYVHATSRGHEAIQLATAMQLKVQDFVFPYYRDDAMMLGMGFSPTDLMLQLLAKRTDYFSGGRTYYCHPSSNREDLPKIPHQSSATGMQVIPATGTAQGLQYKEQQGLVSYAKGEEPVVICSLGDGAITEGEVSEAFQMAVLHNYPIIYLVQDNEWDISAHSSEIRAQDAPEYAKGFKGLKVESINGTDFVECYEALSRVVNYVRTHRAPYMVHAKVPLLNHHTSGVRKEWYRPKENLESDAQRDPFVHFKRYLQYEKVATLDSLENIEKLVAEQVVFEFEKATLEPEPTSEDLLTHIFAPTPITEERGTRTPQDGQTVVMVDAALHAVDEILKSTPEALLYGQDVGGELGGVFREAALLAKKYGDKRVFNTPIMEAYIIGSTVGISAAGCKPIVEVQFADYIFPGVNQLFTEVSRSCYLSNGKFPVQALIRIPIGAYGSGGPYHSSSVESFVLQMKGIKVCYPSNAADMKGLLKAAFYDPNPVVMFEHKGLYWSKVKGTELAKTIEPDEEYIIPLGKARIALEADSSQIEEGNSLTVITYGMGVHWSMNAAKSFDGQIEVIDLRTLNPLDEEAIYRSVKRHGKVLVLTEETITHSFAEALAGRISTNCFQQLDAPVKIIGAVNTPAIPLNENLEKAMLPNVEKVTTAMRDLLEF
;
A
#
# COMPACT_ATOMS: atom_id res chain seq x y z
N MET A 1 -29.95 -12.98 -8.61
CA MET A 1 -29.56 -13.83 -9.76
C MET A 1 -30.06 -13.26 -11.09
N SER A 2 -31.37 -13.02 -11.26
CA SER A 2 -31.92 -12.47 -12.53
C SER A 2 -31.23 -11.19 -12.95
N THR A 3 -30.97 -10.26 -12.04
CA THR A 3 -30.28 -9.00 -12.31
C THR A 3 -28.87 -9.21 -12.83
N ALA A 4 -28.05 -10.02 -12.15
CA ALA A 4 -26.69 -10.33 -12.58
C ALA A 4 -26.64 -11.00 -13.96
N LYS A 5 -27.59 -11.96 -14.20
CA LYS A 5 -27.75 -12.60 -15.49
C LYS A 5 -28.11 -11.60 -16.58
N ALA A 6 -29.14 -10.75 -16.34
CA ALA A 6 -29.58 -9.75 -17.32
C ALA A 6 -28.50 -8.71 -17.64
N MET A 7 -27.71 -8.27 -16.64
CA MET A 7 -26.54 -7.41 -16.86
C MET A 7 -25.50 -8.08 -17.76
N ALA A 8 -25.14 -9.33 -17.45
CA ALA A 8 -24.17 -10.07 -18.24
C ALA A 8 -24.60 -10.28 -19.70
N GLU A 9 -25.90 -10.56 -19.93
CA GLU A 9 -26.48 -10.67 -21.27
C GLU A 9 -26.46 -9.32 -21.99
N LEU A 10 -26.88 -8.24 -21.33
CA LEU A 10 -26.85 -6.90 -21.90
C LEU A 10 -25.42 -6.45 -22.27
N PHE A 11 -24.43 -6.75 -21.46
CA PHE A 11 -23.03 -6.39 -21.74
C PHE A 11 -22.50 -7.11 -23.00
N GLU A 12 -22.92 -8.34 -23.26
CA GLU A 12 -22.62 -9.05 -24.51
C GLU A 12 -23.39 -8.50 -25.71
N GLU A 13 -24.65 -8.14 -25.55
CA GLU A 13 -25.46 -7.50 -26.61
C GLU A 13 -24.91 -6.11 -26.99
N ARG A 14 -24.53 -5.32 -25.98
CA ARG A 14 -24.01 -3.96 -26.13
C ARG A 14 -22.48 -3.92 -26.09
N LYS A 15 -21.82 -4.94 -26.62
CA LYS A 15 -20.35 -5.01 -26.66
C LYS A 15 -19.68 -3.87 -27.42
N ASP A 16 -20.41 -3.22 -28.33
CA ASP A 16 -19.99 -1.99 -29.01
C ASP A 16 -19.63 -0.87 -28.01
N VAL A 17 -20.28 -0.83 -26.87
CA VAL A 17 -20.04 0.12 -25.78
C VAL A 17 -19.27 -0.55 -24.64
N CYS A 18 -19.72 -1.70 -24.17
CA CYS A 18 -19.20 -2.35 -22.96
C CYS A 18 -17.79 -2.93 -23.13
N ALA A 19 -17.44 -3.41 -24.35
CA ALA A 19 -16.10 -3.96 -24.60
C ALA A 19 -14.99 -2.90 -24.73
N LYS A 20 -15.32 -1.63 -24.61
CA LYS A 20 -14.32 -0.56 -24.53
C LYS A 20 -13.36 -0.75 -23.34
N TYR A 21 -13.87 -1.27 -22.24
CA TYR A 21 -13.10 -1.56 -21.04
C TYR A 21 -13.19 -3.04 -20.70
N VAL A 22 -12.06 -3.59 -20.18
CA VAL A 22 -12.01 -4.99 -19.76
C VAL A 22 -12.92 -5.20 -18.54
N HIS A 23 -13.77 -6.21 -18.64
CA HIS A 23 -14.67 -6.61 -17.55
C HIS A 23 -14.91 -8.13 -17.53
N ALA A 24 -15.34 -8.63 -16.39
CA ALA A 24 -15.82 -10.00 -16.19
C ALA A 24 -17.17 -9.97 -15.48
N THR A 25 -17.92 -11.05 -15.53
CA THR A 25 -19.25 -11.18 -14.89
C THR A 25 -19.33 -12.42 -14.03
N SER A 26 -20.28 -12.45 -13.09
CA SER A 26 -20.49 -13.55 -12.15
C SER A 26 -21.17 -14.80 -12.76
N ARG A 27 -21.43 -14.84 -14.08
CA ARG A 27 -22.18 -15.95 -14.67
C ARG A 27 -21.59 -17.33 -14.31
N GLY A 28 -22.36 -18.10 -13.55
CA GLY A 28 -21.99 -19.38 -12.97
C GLY A 28 -21.60 -19.32 -11.48
N HIS A 29 -21.32 -18.15 -10.95
CA HIS A 29 -20.91 -17.93 -9.56
C HIS A 29 -22.01 -17.32 -8.68
N GLU A 30 -23.17 -16.99 -9.25
CA GLU A 30 -24.21 -16.18 -8.58
C GLU A 30 -24.72 -16.80 -7.27
N ALA A 31 -24.80 -18.13 -7.17
CA ALA A 31 -25.33 -18.80 -5.99
C ALA A 31 -24.46 -18.56 -4.75
N ILE A 32 -23.16 -18.85 -4.85
CA ILE A 32 -22.23 -18.67 -3.73
C ILE A 32 -22.07 -17.21 -3.37
N GLN A 33 -22.03 -16.30 -4.36
CA GLN A 33 -21.88 -14.86 -4.14
C GLN A 33 -23.06 -14.25 -3.40
N LEU A 34 -24.29 -14.58 -3.82
CA LEU A 34 -25.51 -14.10 -3.16
C LEU A 34 -25.67 -14.72 -1.77
N ALA A 35 -25.38 -16.03 -1.63
CA ALA A 35 -25.43 -16.68 -0.33
C ALA A 35 -24.46 -16.02 0.66
N THR A 36 -23.25 -15.61 0.20
CA THR A 36 -22.29 -14.87 1.00
C THR A 36 -22.83 -13.49 1.39
N ALA A 37 -23.28 -12.71 0.42
CA ALA A 37 -23.78 -11.36 0.64
C ALA A 37 -24.94 -11.32 1.67
N MET A 38 -25.82 -12.33 1.67
CA MET A 38 -26.95 -12.43 2.60
C MET A 38 -26.54 -12.69 4.06
N GLN A 39 -25.29 -13.05 4.35
CA GLN A 39 -24.80 -13.23 5.72
C GLN A 39 -24.09 -11.98 6.28
N LEU A 40 -23.86 -10.99 5.43
CA LEU A 40 -23.09 -9.81 5.80
C LEU A 40 -23.90 -8.79 6.58
N LYS A 41 -23.20 -8.05 7.44
CA LYS A 41 -23.72 -6.94 8.23
C LYS A 41 -22.97 -5.65 7.86
N VAL A 42 -23.54 -4.51 8.17
CA VAL A 42 -22.98 -3.18 7.81
C VAL A 42 -21.58 -2.92 8.39
N GLN A 43 -21.24 -3.57 9.51
CA GLN A 43 -19.91 -3.47 10.14
C GLN A 43 -18.87 -4.41 9.54
N ASP A 44 -19.24 -5.33 8.66
CA ASP A 44 -18.33 -6.26 8.00
C ASP A 44 -17.53 -5.58 6.90
N PHE A 45 -16.41 -6.20 6.53
CA PHE A 45 -15.57 -5.77 5.43
C PHE A 45 -15.52 -6.83 4.34
N VAL A 46 -15.53 -6.39 3.08
CA VAL A 46 -15.48 -7.28 1.93
C VAL A 46 -14.35 -6.84 1.00
N PHE A 47 -13.57 -7.81 0.56
CA PHE A 47 -12.57 -7.67 -0.49
C PHE A 47 -13.02 -8.57 -1.65
N PRO A 48 -13.89 -8.06 -2.54
CA PRO A 48 -14.38 -8.83 -3.67
C PRO A 48 -13.28 -9.03 -4.70
N TYR A 49 -13.46 -9.98 -5.60
CA TYR A 49 -12.62 -10.10 -6.76
C TYR A 49 -13.38 -9.71 -8.04
N TYR A 50 -12.70 -9.51 -9.12
CA TYR A 50 -13.23 -8.85 -10.33
C TYR A 50 -14.48 -9.53 -10.97
N ARG A 51 -14.93 -10.66 -10.45
CA ARG A 51 -16.11 -11.40 -10.92
C ARG A 51 -17.29 -11.33 -9.96
N ASP A 52 -17.23 -10.55 -8.90
CA ASP A 52 -18.18 -10.59 -7.77
C ASP A 52 -19.37 -9.62 -7.92
N ASP A 53 -19.82 -9.32 -9.15
CA ASP A 53 -20.93 -8.41 -9.37
C ASP A 53 -22.25 -8.90 -8.73
N ALA A 54 -22.53 -10.21 -8.70
CA ALA A 54 -23.68 -10.75 -7.98
C ALA A 54 -23.56 -10.56 -6.46
N MET A 55 -22.35 -10.65 -5.89
CA MET A 55 -22.13 -10.34 -4.47
C MET A 55 -22.40 -8.86 -4.20
N MET A 56 -21.95 -7.96 -5.08
CA MET A 56 -22.21 -6.52 -4.97
C MET A 56 -23.73 -6.22 -4.97
N LEU A 57 -24.46 -6.80 -5.92
CA LEU A 57 -25.92 -6.70 -5.97
C LEU A 57 -26.58 -7.25 -4.71
N GLY A 58 -26.09 -8.40 -4.21
CA GLY A 58 -26.58 -9.03 -2.99
C GLY A 58 -26.35 -8.20 -1.73
N MET A 59 -25.28 -7.39 -1.68
CA MET A 59 -25.02 -6.43 -0.60
C MET A 59 -25.91 -5.19 -0.67
N GLY A 60 -26.56 -4.91 -1.81
CA GLY A 60 -27.45 -3.77 -1.96
C GLY A 60 -26.96 -2.66 -2.88
N PHE A 61 -25.85 -2.85 -3.60
CA PHE A 61 -25.49 -1.94 -4.70
C PHE A 61 -26.44 -2.10 -5.88
N SER A 62 -26.77 -1.00 -6.54
CA SER A 62 -27.66 -1.01 -7.69
C SER A 62 -26.93 -1.43 -8.99
N PRO A 63 -27.64 -1.91 -10.01
CA PRO A 63 -27.07 -2.09 -11.34
C PRO A 63 -26.43 -0.79 -11.87
N THR A 64 -27.06 0.37 -11.61
CA THR A 64 -26.50 1.67 -11.99
C THR A 64 -25.13 1.91 -11.38
N ASP A 65 -24.91 1.62 -10.08
CA ASP A 65 -23.59 1.78 -9.43
C ASP A 65 -22.50 0.99 -10.18
N LEU A 66 -22.82 -0.26 -10.54
CA LEU A 66 -21.90 -1.14 -11.25
C LEU A 66 -21.67 -0.70 -12.70
N MET A 67 -22.73 -0.25 -13.38
CA MET A 67 -22.65 0.20 -14.77
C MET A 67 -21.88 1.52 -14.90
N LEU A 68 -21.98 2.43 -13.94
CA LEU A 68 -21.16 3.64 -13.91
C LEU A 68 -19.66 3.31 -13.85
N GLN A 69 -19.28 2.30 -13.07
CA GLN A 69 -17.90 1.81 -13.05
C GLN A 69 -17.52 1.12 -14.36
N LEU A 70 -18.37 0.27 -14.93
CA LEU A 70 -18.14 -0.38 -16.23
C LEU A 70 -17.87 0.65 -17.33
N LEU A 71 -18.64 1.74 -17.35
CA LEU A 71 -18.56 2.81 -18.33
C LEU A 71 -17.53 3.88 -17.97
N ALA A 72 -16.82 3.71 -16.86
CA ALA A 72 -15.80 4.63 -16.34
C ALA A 72 -16.30 6.08 -16.21
N LYS A 73 -17.53 6.27 -15.74
CA LYS A 73 -18.16 7.59 -15.64
C LYS A 73 -17.61 8.41 -14.47
N ARG A 74 -17.66 9.74 -14.60
CA ARG A 74 -17.26 10.68 -13.55
C ARG A 74 -18.04 10.47 -12.25
N THR A 75 -19.31 10.12 -12.38
CA THR A 75 -20.25 9.86 -11.27
C THR A 75 -20.13 8.45 -10.67
N ASP A 76 -19.21 7.62 -11.17
CA ASP A 76 -18.88 6.34 -10.54
C ASP A 76 -18.45 6.58 -9.09
N TYR A 77 -19.29 6.15 -8.15
CA TYR A 77 -19.03 6.29 -6.72
C TYR A 77 -17.75 5.59 -6.27
N PHE A 78 -17.44 4.45 -6.90
CA PHE A 78 -16.32 3.61 -6.47
C PHE A 78 -14.96 4.25 -6.77
N SER A 79 -14.80 4.81 -7.96
CA SER A 79 -13.49 5.29 -8.41
C SER A 79 -13.50 6.64 -9.15
N GLY A 80 -14.67 7.16 -9.54
CA GLY A 80 -14.76 8.34 -10.41
C GLY A 80 -14.15 8.09 -11.78
N GLY A 81 -14.33 6.89 -12.31
CA GLY A 81 -13.84 6.48 -13.62
C GLY A 81 -12.35 6.08 -13.67
N ARG A 82 -11.71 5.80 -12.49
CA ARG A 82 -10.26 5.53 -12.41
C ARG A 82 -9.88 4.06 -12.42
N THR A 83 -10.82 3.14 -12.16
CA THR A 83 -10.51 1.70 -12.13
C THR A 83 -11.57 0.87 -12.85
N TYR A 84 -11.29 -0.43 -12.98
CA TYR A 84 -12.08 -1.38 -13.75
C TYR A 84 -13.41 -1.74 -13.10
N TYR A 85 -14.33 -2.26 -13.90
CA TYR A 85 -15.55 -2.92 -13.44
C TYR A 85 -15.24 -3.97 -12.35
N CYS A 86 -16.10 -4.00 -11.35
CA CYS A 86 -16.03 -4.89 -10.20
C CYS A 86 -14.71 -4.80 -9.39
N HIS A 87 -14.11 -3.61 -9.36
CA HIS A 87 -13.06 -3.22 -8.41
C HIS A 87 -13.57 -2.07 -7.54
N PRO A 88 -14.64 -2.31 -6.76
CA PRO A 88 -15.30 -1.26 -6.01
C PRO A 88 -14.47 -0.81 -4.81
N SER A 89 -14.70 0.45 -4.39
CA SER A 89 -14.26 0.95 -3.09
C SER A 89 -15.42 1.70 -2.46
N SER A 90 -15.89 1.25 -1.29
CA SER A 90 -17.07 1.82 -0.64
C SER A 90 -16.89 1.94 0.87
N ASN A 91 -17.18 3.13 1.38
CA ASN A 91 -17.28 3.42 2.82
C ASN A 91 -18.70 3.84 3.23
N ARG A 92 -19.73 3.46 2.45
CA ARG A 92 -21.14 3.71 2.77
C ARG A 92 -21.46 3.18 4.17
N GLU A 93 -22.22 3.95 4.95
CA GLU A 93 -22.56 3.59 6.33
C GLU A 93 -23.64 2.52 6.43
N ASP A 94 -24.46 2.39 5.39
CA ASP A 94 -25.60 1.45 5.30
C ASP A 94 -25.22 0.09 4.70
N LEU A 95 -23.98 -0.09 4.23
CA LEU A 95 -23.47 -1.32 3.60
C LEU A 95 -22.14 -1.78 4.21
N PRO A 96 -21.75 -3.05 4.01
CA PRO A 96 -20.41 -3.51 4.32
C PRO A 96 -19.36 -2.63 3.67
N LYS A 97 -18.20 -2.42 4.35
CA LYS A 97 -17.11 -1.61 3.83
C LYS A 97 -16.30 -2.39 2.80
N ILE A 98 -15.92 -1.72 1.73
CA ILE A 98 -15.08 -2.28 0.67
C ILE A 98 -13.87 -1.37 0.49
N PRO A 99 -12.72 -1.69 1.12
CA PRO A 99 -11.48 -0.97 0.87
C PRO A 99 -10.99 -1.11 -0.56
N HIS A 100 -9.95 -0.32 -0.92
CA HIS A 100 -9.32 -0.46 -2.22
C HIS A 100 -8.75 -1.87 -2.43
N GLN A 101 -8.81 -2.31 -3.66
CA GLN A 101 -8.16 -3.53 -4.15
C GLN A 101 -7.66 -3.33 -5.58
N SER A 102 -6.50 -3.91 -5.86
CA SER A 102 -5.94 -3.87 -7.20
C SER A 102 -6.52 -4.97 -8.11
N SER A 103 -6.20 -4.87 -9.39
CA SER A 103 -6.50 -5.92 -10.38
C SER A 103 -5.44 -7.04 -10.39
N ALA A 104 -4.35 -6.92 -9.65
CA ALA A 104 -3.35 -7.96 -9.53
C ALA A 104 -3.92 -9.13 -8.72
N THR A 105 -3.99 -10.30 -9.34
CA THR A 105 -4.66 -11.49 -8.79
C THR A 105 -4.00 -11.92 -7.48
N GLY A 106 -4.79 -12.09 -6.42
CA GLY A 106 -4.33 -12.51 -5.09
C GLY A 106 -3.84 -11.39 -4.19
N MET A 107 -3.55 -10.20 -4.70
CA MET A 107 -2.96 -9.12 -3.91
C MET A 107 -3.86 -8.61 -2.78
N GLN A 108 -5.19 -8.66 -2.97
CA GLN A 108 -6.17 -8.24 -1.95
C GLN A 108 -6.15 -9.09 -0.67
N VAL A 109 -5.51 -10.27 -0.70
CA VAL A 109 -5.50 -11.20 0.45
C VAL A 109 -4.78 -10.61 1.66
N ILE A 110 -3.64 -9.93 1.43
CA ILE A 110 -2.88 -9.29 2.50
C ILE A 110 -3.64 -8.09 3.09
N PRO A 111 -4.14 -7.11 2.32
CA PRO A 111 -5.01 -6.06 2.84
C PRO A 111 -6.25 -6.57 3.60
N ALA A 112 -6.91 -7.62 3.09
CA ALA A 112 -8.04 -8.24 3.78
C ALA A 112 -7.64 -8.81 5.14
N THR A 113 -6.53 -9.54 5.19
CA THR A 113 -6.00 -10.09 6.44
C THR A 113 -5.56 -8.98 7.39
N GLY A 114 -4.95 -7.91 6.88
CA GLY A 114 -4.62 -6.71 7.64
C GLY A 114 -5.87 -6.01 8.22
N THR A 115 -6.99 -6.01 7.49
CA THR A 115 -8.26 -5.49 8.02
C THR A 115 -8.74 -6.32 9.21
N ALA A 116 -8.72 -7.65 9.09
CA ALA A 116 -9.08 -8.55 10.20
C ALA A 116 -8.15 -8.38 11.41
N GLN A 117 -6.86 -8.15 11.17
CA GLN A 117 -5.89 -7.79 12.22
C GLN A 117 -6.27 -6.48 12.91
N GLY A 118 -6.58 -5.43 12.16
CA GLY A 118 -6.97 -4.12 12.72
C GLY A 118 -8.26 -4.19 13.53
N LEU A 119 -9.27 -4.93 13.05
CA LEU A 119 -10.52 -5.17 13.79
C LEU A 119 -10.25 -5.88 15.11
N GLN A 120 -9.50 -6.99 15.08
CA GLN A 120 -9.16 -7.75 16.27
C GLN A 120 -8.30 -6.93 17.25
N TYR A 121 -7.36 -6.13 16.74
CA TYR A 121 -6.56 -5.22 17.56
C TYR A 121 -7.45 -4.25 18.36
N LYS A 122 -8.40 -3.59 17.70
CA LYS A 122 -9.33 -2.66 18.38
C LYS A 122 -10.15 -3.35 19.46
N GLU A 123 -10.62 -4.57 19.22
CA GLU A 123 -11.32 -5.39 20.21
C GLU A 123 -10.41 -5.71 21.41
N GLN A 124 -9.18 -6.17 21.14
CA GLN A 124 -8.22 -6.57 22.19
C GLN A 124 -7.71 -5.39 23.03
N GLN A 125 -7.68 -4.18 22.45
CA GLN A 125 -7.30 -2.96 23.17
C GLN A 125 -8.50 -2.28 23.85
N GLY A 126 -9.71 -2.83 23.70
CA GLY A 126 -10.93 -2.25 24.29
C GLY A 126 -11.35 -0.92 23.63
N LEU A 127 -10.89 -0.63 22.43
CA LEU A 127 -11.25 0.58 21.67
C LEU A 127 -12.66 0.49 21.09
N VAL A 128 -13.17 -0.71 20.92
CA VAL A 128 -14.51 -1.02 20.45
C VAL A 128 -15.09 -2.20 21.22
N SER A 129 -16.41 -2.25 21.32
CA SER A 129 -17.13 -3.41 21.85
C SER A 129 -18.35 -3.67 20.99
N TYR A 130 -18.66 -4.93 20.76
CA TYR A 130 -19.83 -5.36 19.99
C TYR A 130 -20.74 -6.21 20.86
N ALA A 131 -22.04 -6.18 20.58
CA ALA A 131 -22.94 -7.17 21.14
C ALA A 131 -22.57 -8.57 20.61
N LYS A 132 -22.79 -9.61 21.40
CA LYS A 132 -22.50 -10.99 20.99
C LYS A 132 -23.21 -11.34 19.69
N GLY A 133 -22.44 -11.78 18.70
CA GLY A 133 -22.92 -12.10 17.36
C GLY A 133 -23.00 -10.88 16.41
N GLU A 134 -22.55 -9.70 16.86
CA GLU A 134 -22.42 -8.49 16.03
C GLU A 134 -20.96 -8.12 15.76
N GLU A 135 -20.01 -8.95 16.19
CA GLU A 135 -18.59 -8.73 15.92
C GLU A 135 -18.33 -8.75 14.40
N PRO A 136 -17.58 -7.79 13.84
CA PRO A 136 -17.31 -7.74 12.40
C PRO A 136 -16.46 -8.91 11.91
N VAL A 137 -16.69 -9.31 10.68
CA VAL A 137 -15.86 -10.28 9.96
C VAL A 137 -15.34 -9.68 8.65
N VAL A 138 -14.29 -10.28 8.11
CA VAL A 138 -13.76 -9.91 6.79
C VAL A 138 -14.01 -11.06 5.82
N ILE A 139 -14.57 -10.74 4.65
CA ILE A 139 -14.64 -11.67 3.52
C ILE A 139 -13.57 -11.27 2.51
N CYS A 140 -12.70 -12.22 2.15
CA CYS A 140 -11.76 -12.07 1.04
C CYS A 140 -12.13 -13.08 -0.05
N SER A 141 -12.66 -12.58 -1.16
CA SER A 141 -13.04 -13.41 -2.30
C SER A 141 -11.88 -13.58 -3.28
N LEU A 142 -11.69 -14.80 -3.76
CA LEU A 142 -10.56 -15.23 -4.58
C LEU A 142 -11.02 -16.13 -5.71
N GLY A 143 -10.37 -16.05 -6.88
CA GLY A 143 -10.34 -17.14 -7.84
C GLY A 143 -9.36 -18.24 -7.40
N ASP A 144 -9.57 -19.43 -7.89
CA ASP A 144 -8.75 -20.62 -7.60
C ASP A 144 -7.29 -20.47 -8.05
N GLY A 145 -7.02 -19.77 -9.16
CA GLY A 145 -5.66 -19.48 -9.61
C GLY A 145 -4.87 -18.57 -8.67
N ALA A 146 -5.54 -17.74 -7.89
CA ALA A 146 -4.89 -16.82 -6.94
C ALA A 146 -4.22 -17.55 -5.76
N ILE A 147 -4.63 -18.76 -5.44
CA ILE A 147 -4.14 -19.52 -4.26
C ILE A 147 -2.64 -19.80 -4.32
N THR A 148 -2.07 -19.90 -5.50
CA THR A 148 -0.64 -20.19 -5.69
C THR A 148 0.27 -18.96 -5.64
N GLU A 149 -0.31 -17.77 -5.53
CA GLU A 149 0.47 -16.56 -5.30
C GLU A 149 1.20 -16.62 -3.96
N GLY A 150 2.50 -16.24 -3.96
CA GLY A 150 3.34 -16.34 -2.77
C GLY A 150 2.82 -15.52 -1.59
N GLU A 151 2.26 -14.35 -1.84
CA GLU A 151 1.72 -13.44 -0.84
C GLU A 151 0.47 -14.00 -0.13
N VAL A 152 -0.27 -14.90 -0.79
CA VAL A 152 -1.40 -15.61 -0.17
C VAL A 152 -0.94 -16.48 0.99
N SER A 153 0.22 -17.13 0.89
CA SER A 153 0.78 -17.92 1.99
C SER A 153 1.18 -17.06 3.19
N GLU A 154 1.69 -15.86 2.98
CA GLU A 154 2.00 -14.92 4.07
C GLU A 154 0.72 -14.52 4.82
N ALA A 155 -0.35 -14.21 4.10
CA ALA A 155 -1.65 -13.88 4.67
C ALA A 155 -2.25 -15.04 5.48
N PHE A 156 -2.25 -16.26 4.94
CA PHE A 156 -2.74 -17.45 5.64
C PHE A 156 -1.94 -17.73 6.91
N GLN A 157 -0.59 -17.61 6.84
CA GLN A 157 0.27 -17.80 7.98
C GLN A 157 -0.07 -16.82 9.11
N MET A 158 -0.24 -15.54 8.81
CA MET A 158 -0.59 -14.53 9.82
C MET A 158 -2.01 -14.73 10.36
N ALA A 159 -2.96 -15.08 9.50
CA ALA A 159 -4.33 -15.33 9.93
C ALA A 159 -4.42 -16.48 10.95
N VAL A 160 -3.72 -17.59 10.72
CA VAL A 160 -3.74 -18.73 11.64
C VAL A 160 -2.90 -18.49 12.89
N LEU A 161 -1.76 -17.79 12.76
CA LEU A 161 -0.88 -17.48 13.89
C LEU A 161 -1.60 -16.66 14.98
N HIS A 162 -2.44 -15.72 14.54
CA HIS A 162 -3.11 -14.79 15.45
C HIS A 162 -4.63 -15.00 15.55
N ASN A 163 -5.19 -16.00 14.84
CA ASN A 163 -6.63 -16.28 14.78
C ASN A 163 -7.43 -15.06 14.32
N TYR A 164 -7.10 -14.49 13.16
CA TYR A 164 -7.83 -13.34 12.64
C TYR A 164 -9.23 -13.71 12.10
N PRO A 165 -10.24 -12.86 12.30
CA PRO A 165 -11.63 -13.14 11.92
C PRO A 165 -11.88 -12.91 10.43
N ILE A 166 -11.33 -13.76 9.58
CA ILE A 166 -11.39 -13.67 8.12
C ILE A 166 -11.91 -14.96 7.49
N ILE A 167 -12.67 -14.81 6.42
CA ILE A 167 -13.14 -15.88 5.56
C ILE A 167 -12.51 -15.70 4.18
N TYR A 168 -11.73 -16.68 3.74
CA TYR A 168 -11.21 -16.76 2.38
C TYR A 168 -12.20 -17.56 1.54
N LEU A 169 -12.94 -16.87 0.66
CA LEU A 169 -13.90 -17.49 -0.25
C LEU A 169 -13.21 -17.78 -1.59
N VAL A 170 -12.88 -19.02 -1.83
CA VAL A 170 -12.25 -19.47 -3.07
C VAL A 170 -13.33 -19.97 -4.03
N GLN A 171 -13.51 -19.27 -5.14
CA GLN A 171 -14.46 -19.61 -6.20
C GLN A 171 -13.72 -20.35 -7.30
N ASP A 172 -13.77 -21.69 -7.26
CA ASP A 172 -13.00 -22.58 -8.12
C ASP A 172 -13.79 -22.95 -9.37
N ASN A 173 -13.40 -22.34 -10.49
CA ASN A 173 -13.94 -22.65 -11.82
C ASN A 173 -12.96 -23.42 -12.71
N GLU A 174 -11.81 -23.82 -12.16
CA GLU A 174 -10.75 -24.61 -12.79
C GLU A 174 -10.00 -23.90 -13.94
N TRP A 175 -10.30 -22.63 -14.21
CA TRP A 175 -9.69 -21.90 -15.32
C TRP A 175 -9.07 -20.58 -14.86
N ASP A 176 -7.81 -20.36 -15.21
CA ASP A 176 -7.25 -19.02 -15.33
C ASP A 176 -7.79 -18.38 -16.61
N ILE A 177 -7.02 -17.62 -17.38
CA ILE A 177 -7.55 -17.10 -18.65
C ILE A 177 -7.78 -18.27 -19.62
N SER A 178 -6.74 -19.02 -19.96
CA SER A 178 -6.77 -20.14 -20.92
C SER A 178 -6.07 -21.39 -20.41
N ALA A 179 -5.40 -21.34 -19.28
CA ALA A 179 -4.77 -22.49 -18.65
C ALA A 179 -5.76 -23.19 -17.71
N HIS A 180 -5.90 -24.49 -17.87
CA HIS A 180 -6.73 -25.31 -17.00
C HIS A 180 -5.95 -25.69 -15.73
N SER A 181 -6.64 -25.85 -14.62
CA SER A 181 -6.04 -26.18 -13.31
C SER A 181 -5.10 -27.38 -13.33
N SER A 182 -5.41 -28.40 -14.14
CA SER A 182 -4.55 -29.59 -14.29
C SER A 182 -3.19 -29.34 -14.95
N GLU A 183 -3.02 -28.18 -15.60
CA GLU A 183 -1.75 -27.81 -16.24
C GLU A 183 -0.83 -27.06 -15.29
N ILE A 184 -1.39 -26.33 -14.32
CA ILE A 184 -0.67 -25.29 -13.57
C ILE A 184 -0.70 -25.48 -12.05
N ARG A 185 -1.48 -26.43 -11.53
CA ARG A 185 -1.61 -26.66 -10.08
C ARG A 185 -1.35 -28.12 -9.72
N ALA A 186 -0.45 -28.32 -8.76
CA ALA A 186 -0.17 -29.64 -8.19
C ALA A 186 -1.25 -30.08 -7.19
N GLN A 187 -1.99 -29.13 -6.62
CA GLN A 187 -3.01 -29.36 -5.59
C GLN A 187 -4.09 -28.27 -5.67
N ASP A 188 -5.29 -28.56 -5.23
CA ASP A 188 -6.38 -27.60 -5.12
C ASP A 188 -6.26 -26.72 -3.86
N ALA A 189 -7.14 -25.74 -3.73
CA ALA A 189 -7.12 -24.81 -2.58
C ALA A 189 -7.31 -25.51 -1.22
N PRO A 190 -8.21 -26.49 -1.03
CA PRO A 190 -8.32 -27.27 0.18
C PRO A 190 -7.04 -28.02 0.57
N GLU A 191 -6.37 -28.59 -0.40
CA GLU A 191 -5.10 -29.30 -0.17
C GLU A 191 -3.98 -28.31 0.22
N TYR A 192 -3.91 -27.17 -0.45
CA TYR A 192 -2.95 -26.10 -0.13
C TYR A 192 -3.16 -25.58 1.30
N ALA A 193 -4.41 -25.36 1.69
CA ALA A 193 -4.77 -24.86 3.02
C ALA A 193 -4.36 -25.80 4.18
N LYS A 194 -4.22 -27.10 3.93
CA LYS A 194 -3.76 -28.07 4.96
C LYS A 194 -2.37 -27.77 5.51
N GLY A 195 -1.54 -27.04 4.75
CA GLY A 195 -0.23 -26.58 5.21
C GLY A 195 -0.28 -25.54 6.35
N PHE A 196 -1.43 -24.90 6.52
CA PHE A 196 -1.64 -23.83 7.53
C PHE A 196 -2.47 -24.36 8.70
N LYS A 197 -1.78 -24.91 9.69
CA LYS A 197 -2.43 -25.52 10.87
C LYS A 197 -3.33 -24.52 11.59
N GLY A 198 -4.63 -24.77 11.62
CA GLY A 198 -5.63 -23.89 12.24
C GLY A 198 -6.57 -23.22 11.22
N LEU A 199 -6.22 -23.21 9.94
CA LEU A 199 -7.14 -22.79 8.89
C LEU A 199 -8.16 -23.90 8.63
N LYS A 200 -9.41 -23.67 9.04
CA LYS A 200 -10.50 -24.58 8.73
C LYS A 200 -10.91 -24.45 7.29
N VAL A 201 -11.31 -25.55 6.69
CA VAL A 201 -11.72 -25.60 5.26
C VAL A 201 -13.04 -26.35 5.14
N GLU A 202 -13.95 -25.81 4.34
CA GLU A 202 -15.17 -26.46 3.90
C GLU A 202 -15.31 -26.37 2.38
N SER A 203 -15.43 -27.52 1.69
CA SER A 203 -15.68 -27.57 0.25
C SER A 203 -17.16 -27.81 -0.02
N ILE A 204 -17.74 -27.02 -0.91
CA ILE A 204 -19.19 -27.03 -1.20
C ILE A 204 -19.45 -26.98 -2.70
N ASN A 205 -20.65 -27.40 -3.11
CA ASN A 205 -21.14 -27.16 -4.45
C ASN A 205 -21.62 -25.70 -4.60
N GLY A 206 -20.78 -24.86 -5.20
CA GLY A 206 -21.04 -23.42 -5.36
C GLY A 206 -22.21 -23.08 -6.32
N THR A 207 -22.88 -24.09 -6.93
CA THR A 207 -24.03 -23.90 -7.80
C THR A 207 -25.37 -24.15 -7.10
N ASP A 208 -25.37 -24.80 -5.94
CA ASP A 208 -26.56 -25.03 -5.13
C ASP A 208 -26.71 -23.88 -4.13
N PHE A 209 -27.72 -23.03 -4.35
CA PHE A 209 -27.93 -21.86 -3.50
C PHE A 209 -28.26 -22.23 -2.05
N VAL A 210 -29.01 -23.30 -1.81
CA VAL A 210 -29.42 -23.71 -0.46
C VAL A 210 -28.20 -24.22 0.32
N GLU A 211 -27.41 -25.09 -0.30
CA GLU A 211 -26.15 -25.59 0.28
C GLU A 211 -25.20 -24.41 0.59
N CYS A 212 -25.03 -23.50 -0.38
CA CYS A 212 -24.22 -22.30 -0.19
C CYS A 212 -24.71 -21.45 0.99
N TYR A 213 -26.00 -21.17 1.05
CA TYR A 213 -26.58 -20.34 2.11
C TYR A 213 -26.38 -20.95 3.50
N GLU A 214 -26.66 -22.24 3.65
CA GLU A 214 -26.47 -22.95 4.92
C GLU A 214 -25.01 -23.02 5.34
N ALA A 215 -24.10 -23.32 4.39
CA ALA A 215 -22.65 -23.35 4.65
C ALA A 215 -22.14 -21.97 5.08
N LEU A 216 -22.44 -20.92 4.31
CA LEU A 216 -22.00 -19.56 4.63
C LEU A 216 -22.60 -19.06 5.96
N SER A 217 -23.84 -19.41 6.26
CA SER A 217 -24.47 -19.08 7.56
C SER A 217 -23.68 -19.70 8.72
N ARG A 218 -23.30 -21.00 8.60
CA ARG A 218 -22.48 -21.67 9.62
C ARG A 218 -21.07 -21.06 9.72
N VAL A 219 -20.42 -20.82 8.58
CA VAL A 219 -19.03 -20.33 8.53
C VAL A 219 -18.92 -18.89 9.04
N VAL A 220 -19.79 -17.99 8.57
CA VAL A 220 -19.79 -16.59 9.02
C VAL A 220 -20.06 -16.51 10.52
N ASN A 221 -21.05 -17.27 11.01
CA ASN A 221 -21.33 -17.32 12.45
C ASN A 221 -20.15 -17.88 13.25
N TYR A 222 -19.47 -18.93 12.72
CA TYR A 222 -18.28 -19.48 13.36
C TYR A 222 -17.17 -18.44 13.46
N VAL A 223 -16.80 -17.76 12.36
CA VAL A 223 -15.72 -16.76 12.34
C VAL A 223 -16.07 -15.57 13.22
N ARG A 224 -17.33 -15.12 13.18
CA ARG A 224 -17.86 -14.04 14.01
C ARG A 224 -17.74 -14.33 15.50
N THR A 225 -18.07 -15.55 15.92
CA THR A 225 -18.09 -15.92 17.33
C THR A 225 -16.75 -16.45 17.87
N HIS A 226 -15.97 -17.15 17.06
CA HIS A 226 -14.71 -17.75 17.49
C HIS A 226 -13.48 -16.91 17.17
N ARG A 227 -13.66 -15.86 16.36
CA ARG A 227 -12.55 -14.97 15.92
C ARG A 227 -11.39 -15.77 15.34
N ALA A 228 -11.65 -16.66 14.39
CA ALA A 228 -10.66 -17.55 13.79
C ALA A 228 -10.85 -17.65 12.28
N PRO A 229 -9.78 -17.83 11.48
CA PRO A 229 -9.88 -17.86 10.03
C PRO A 229 -10.56 -19.12 9.51
N TYR A 230 -11.19 -18.97 8.36
CA TYR A 230 -11.86 -20.05 7.67
C TYR A 230 -11.70 -19.93 6.15
N MET A 231 -11.58 -21.05 5.44
CA MET A 231 -11.64 -21.08 3.98
C MET A 231 -12.90 -21.79 3.53
N VAL A 232 -13.67 -21.17 2.66
CA VAL A 232 -14.76 -21.80 1.90
C VAL A 232 -14.28 -22.01 0.48
N HIS A 233 -14.23 -23.26 0.03
CA HIS A 233 -13.91 -23.63 -1.32
C HIS A 233 -15.18 -24.01 -2.06
N ALA A 234 -15.61 -23.19 -3.02
CA ALA A 234 -16.84 -23.36 -3.77
C ALA A 234 -16.53 -23.74 -5.22
N LYS A 235 -16.93 -24.95 -5.65
CA LYS A 235 -16.81 -25.37 -7.05
C LYS A 235 -17.94 -24.77 -7.87
N VAL A 236 -17.58 -24.00 -8.89
CA VAL A 236 -18.49 -23.23 -9.75
C VAL A 236 -18.14 -23.39 -11.23
N PRO A 237 -19.10 -23.26 -12.17
CA PRO A 237 -18.81 -23.24 -13.58
C PRO A 237 -18.45 -21.82 -14.05
N LEU A 238 -17.60 -21.70 -15.07
CA LEU A 238 -17.37 -20.43 -15.77
C LEU A 238 -18.27 -20.38 -17.01
N LEU A 239 -19.45 -19.79 -16.89
CA LEU A 239 -20.46 -19.77 -17.95
C LEU A 239 -20.21 -18.71 -19.03
N ASN A 240 -19.63 -17.55 -18.66
CA ASN A 240 -19.22 -16.51 -19.58
C ASN A 240 -17.75 -16.64 -19.97
N HIS A 241 -17.26 -15.68 -20.75
CA HIS A 241 -15.84 -15.54 -21.04
C HIS A 241 -15.06 -15.20 -19.75
N HIS A 242 -13.77 -15.49 -19.75
CA HIS A 242 -12.93 -15.10 -18.61
C HIS A 242 -12.98 -13.59 -18.41
N THR A 243 -12.80 -12.84 -19.47
CA THR A 243 -13.04 -11.39 -19.56
C THR A 243 -13.62 -11.04 -20.93
N SER A 244 -14.12 -9.83 -21.10
CA SER A 244 -14.72 -9.34 -22.34
C SER A 244 -13.84 -9.46 -23.61
N GLY A 245 -12.52 -9.51 -23.42
CA GLY A 245 -11.56 -9.60 -24.54
C GLY A 245 -11.15 -11.02 -24.94
N VAL A 246 -11.54 -12.04 -24.18
CA VAL A 246 -11.04 -13.42 -24.37
C VAL A 246 -12.21 -14.41 -24.51
N ARG A 247 -12.44 -14.85 -25.73
CA ARG A 247 -13.57 -15.75 -26.05
C ARG A 247 -13.28 -17.17 -25.59
N LYS A 248 -14.14 -17.77 -24.76
CA LYS A 248 -13.99 -19.12 -24.20
C LYS A 248 -13.95 -20.21 -25.28
N GLU A 249 -14.64 -19.99 -26.42
CA GLU A 249 -14.70 -20.91 -27.53
C GLU A 249 -13.35 -21.08 -28.26
N TRP A 250 -12.37 -20.21 -28.01
CA TRP A 250 -11.06 -20.29 -28.64
C TRP A 250 -10.14 -21.34 -27.98
N TYR A 251 -10.38 -21.70 -26.73
CA TYR A 251 -9.45 -22.53 -25.95
C TYR A 251 -10.14 -23.63 -25.13
N ARG A 252 -11.44 -23.53 -24.86
CA ARG A 252 -12.14 -24.55 -24.07
C ARG A 252 -12.79 -25.60 -24.94
N PRO A 253 -12.61 -26.92 -24.65
CA PRO A 253 -13.30 -27.99 -25.36
C PRO A 253 -14.83 -27.85 -25.27
N LYS A 254 -15.52 -28.28 -26.32
CA LYS A 254 -16.99 -28.22 -26.40
C LYS A 254 -17.67 -28.96 -25.26
N GLU A 255 -17.16 -30.15 -24.96
CA GLU A 255 -17.65 -31.01 -23.87
C GLU A 255 -17.55 -30.31 -22.50
N ASN A 256 -16.48 -29.53 -22.28
CA ASN A 256 -16.31 -28.73 -21.06
C ASN A 256 -17.35 -27.58 -20.97
N LEU A 257 -17.60 -26.90 -22.09
CA LEU A 257 -18.61 -25.83 -22.14
C LEU A 257 -20.03 -26.39 -21.92
N GLU A 258 -20.35 -27.56 -22.48
CA GLU A 258 -21.63 -28.24 -22.29
C GLU A 258 -21.80 -28.73 -20.84
N SER A 259 -20.75 -29.28 -20.23
CA SER A 259 -20.76 -29.69 -18.83
C SER A 259 -21.02 -28.49 -17.90
N ASP A 260 -20.35 -27.36 -18.13
CA ASP A 260 -20.56 -26.17 -17.34
C ASP A 260 -21.98 -25.60 -17.51
N ALA A 261 -22.52 -25.59 -18.71
CA ALA A 261 -23.88 -25.12 -18.96
C ALA A 261 -24.94 -25.95 -18.19
N GLN A 262 -24.68 -27.24 -17.93
CA GLN A 262 -25.56 -28.08 -17.12
C GLN A 262 -25.53 -27.71 -15.61
N ARG A 263 -24.50 -27.03 -15.16
CA ARG A 263 -24.31 -26.60 -13.77
C ARG A 263 -24.72 -25.15 -13.50
N ASP A 264 -25.53 -24.51 -14.39
CA ASP A 264 -25.98 -23.15 -14.24
C ASP A 264 -26.80 -22.96 -12.94
N PRO A 265 -26.27 -22.21 -11.94
CA PRO A 265 -26.93 -22.02 -10.65
C PRO A 265 -28.29 -21.31 -10.77
N PHE A 266 -28.45 -20.44 -11.78
CA PHE A 266 -29.72 -19.77 -12.05
C PHE A 266 -30.82 -20.76 -12.43
N VAL A 267 -30.50 -21.70 -13.33
CA VAL A 267 -31.45 -22.73 -13.78
C VAL A 267 -31.76 -23.70 -12.65
N HIS A 268 -30.76 -24.09 -11.86
CA HIS A 268 -30.93 -24.98 -10.71
C HIS A 268 -31.85 -24.35 -9.65
N PHE A 269 -31.60 -23.11 -9.30
CA PHE A 269 -32.40 -22.43 -8.28
C PHE A 269 -33.84 -22.15 -8.76
N LYS A 270 -34.05 -21.84 -10.04
CA LYS A 270 -35.38 -21.71 -10.64
C LYS A 270 -36.18 -23.01 -10.52
N ARG A 271 -35.56 -24.17 -10.81
CA ARG A 271 -36.17 -25.48 -10.66
C ARG A 271 -36.49 -25.82 -9.19
N TYR A 272 -35.56 -25.52 -8.29
CA TYR A 272 -35.76 -25.71 -6.84
C TYR A 272 -36.98 -24.94 -6.33
N LEU A 273 -37.12 -23.66 -6.68
CA LEU A 273 -38.28 -22.83 -6.26
C LEU A 273 -39.63 -23.39 -6.76
N GLN A 274 -39.63 -23.96 -7.97
CA GLN A 274 -40.81 -24.64 -8.52
C GLN A 274 -41.11 -25.96 -7.79
N TYR A 275 -40.10 -26.77 -7.55
CA TYR A 275 -40.21 -28.05 -6.86
C TYR A 275 -40.76 -27.89 -5.44
N GLU A 276 -40.19 -26.93 -4.70
CA GLU A 276 -40.65 -26.57 -3.34
C GLU A 276 -41.97 -25.76 -3.33
N LYS A 277 -42.55 -25.49 -4.49
CA LYS A 277 -43.80 -24.71 -4.65
C LYS A 277 -43.72 -23.30 -4.07
N VAL A 278 -42.53 -22.71 -4.00
CA VAL A 278 -42.34 -21.32 -3.55
C VAL A 278 -42.81 -20.34 -4.61
N ALA A 279 -42.60 -20.68 -5.91
CA ALA A 279 -42.98 -19.84 -7.04
C ALA A 279 -43.46 -20.67 -8.23
N THR A 280 -44.36 -20.13 -9.04
CA THR A 280 -44.76 -20.73 -10.31
C THR A 280 -43.82 -20.33 -11.44
N LEU A 281 -43.82 -21.10 -12.53
CA LEU A 281 -43.00 -20.76 -13.72
C LEU A 281 -43.38 -19.36 -14.22
N ASP A 282 -44.65 -19.07 -14.40
CA ASP A 282 -45.13 -17.78 -14.90
C ASP A 282 -44.68 -16.62 -14.02
N SER A 283 -44.69 -16.79 -12.68
CA SER A 283 -44.20 -15.75 -11.76
C SER A 283 -42.70 -15.51 -11.88
N LEU A 284 -41.92 -16.56 -12.06
CA LEU A 284 -40.44 -16.44 -12.23
C LEU A 284 -40.12 -15.81 -13.57
N GLU A 285 -40.80 -16.19 -14.67
CA GLU A 285 -40.60 -15.58 -16.00
C GLU A 285 -41.02 -14.11 -16.01
N ASN A 286 -42.06 -13.73 -15.29
CA ASN A 286 -42.44 -12.34 -15.12
C ASN A 286 -41.37 -11.54 -14.38
N ILE A 287 -40.76 -12.10 -13.33
CA ILE A 287 -39.62 -11.46 -12.62
C ILE A 287 -38.44 -11.28 -13.57
N GLU A 288 -38.07 -12.29 -14.33
CA GLU A 288 -36.98 -12.20 -15.29
C GLU A 288 -37.21 -11.08 -16.32
N LYS A 289 -38.43 -10.99 -16.84
CA LYS A 289 -38.81 -9.95 -17.80
C LYS A 289 -38.71 -8.53 -17.19
N LEU A 290 -39.31 -8.32 -16.02
CA LEU A 290 -39.29 -7.01 -15.36
C LEU A 290 -37.85 -6.58 -15.00
N VAL A 291 -37.03 -7.51 -14.56
CA VAL A 291 -35.62 -7.26 -14.25
C VAL A 291 -34.83 -6.91 -15.51
N ALA A 292 -35.06 -7.62 -16.62
CA ALA A 292 -34.39 -7.30 -17.88
C ALA A 292 -34.74 -5.89 -18.37
N GLU A 293 -36.02 -5.51 -18.31
CA GLU A 293 -36.47 -4.15 -18.66
C GLU A 293 -35.83 -3.08 -17.75
N GLN A 294 -35.74 -3.34 -16.46
CA GLN A 294 -35.11 -2.45 -15.49
C GLN A 294 -33.59 -2.29 -15.75
N VAL A 295 -32.90 -3.39 -16.02
CA VAL A 295 -31.45 -3.38 -16.30
C VAL A 295 -31.13 -2.55 -17.57
N VAL A 296 -31.95 -2.68 -18.63
CA VAL A 296 -31.81 -1.87 -19.84
C VAL A 296 -32.01 -0.38 -19.53
N PHE A 297 -33.06 -0.07 -18.77
CA PHE A 297 -33.35 1.32 -18.37
C PHE A 297 -32.19 1.95 -17.58
N GLU A 298 -31.64 1.20 -16.61
CA GLU A 298 -30.51 1.68 -15.79
C GLU A 298 -29.23 1.83 -16.62
N PHE A 299 -29.00 0.95 -17.58
CA PHE A 299 -27.86 1.05 -18.50
C PHE A 299 -27.94 2.30 -19.38
N GLU A 300 -29.11 2.58 -19.96
CA GLU A 300 -29.31 3.78 -20.77
C GLU A 300 -29.07 5.05 -19.94
N LYS A 301 -29.58 5.07 -18.69
CA LYS A 301 -29.33 6.16 -17.76
C LYS A 301 -27.84 6.33 -17.46
N ALA A 302 -27.13 5.24 -17.12
CA ALA A 302 -25.71 5.27 -16.83
C ALA A 302 -24.87 5.74 -18.05
N THR A 303 -25.30 5.39 -19.26
CA THR A 303 -24.62 5.83 -20.51
C THR A 303 -24.66 7.34 -20.68
N LEU A 304 -25.71 8.01 -20.20
CA LEU A 304 -25.88 9.48 -20.33
C LEU A 304 -25.08 10.26 -19.27
N GLU A 305 -24.56 9.61 -18.24
CA GLU A 305 -23.78 10.26 -17.20
C GLU A 305 -22.46 10.84 -17.75
N PRO A 306 -21.94 11.93 -17.14
CA PRO A 306 -20.79 12.65 -17.67
C PRO A 306 -19.49 11.83 -17.61
N GLU A 307 -18.64 12.04 -18.61
CA GLU A 307 -17.27 11.53 -18.62
C GLU A 307 -16.38 12.31 -17.65
N PRO A 308 -15.32 11.70 -17.08
CA PRO A 308 -14.29 12.43 -16.35
C PRO A 308 -13.59 13.47 -17.24
N THR A 309 -13.11 14.55 -16.62
CA THR A 309 -12.35 15.61 -17.29
C THR A 309 -10.88 15.58 -16.92
N SER A 310 -10.04 16.35 -17.62
CA SER A 310 -8.62 16.49 -17.26
C SER A 310 -8.39 17.05 -15.84
N GLU A 311 -9.34 17.81 -15.32
CA GLU A 311 -9.28 18.36 -13.95
C GLU A 311 -9.38 17.28 -12.88
N ASP A 312 -10.09 16.19 -13.17
CA ASP A 312 -10.24 15.05 -12.26
C ASP A 312 -8.94 14.25 -12.10
N LEU A 313 -7.99 14.36 -13.06
CA LEU A 313 -6.75 13.59 -13.11
C LEU A 313 -5.87 13.79 -11.88
N LEU A 314 -5.75 15.00 -11.38
CA LEU A 314 -4.85 15.34 -10.27
C LEU A 314 -5.55 15.36 -8.90
N THR A 315 -6.83 14.99 -8.84
CA THR A 315 -7.54 14.88 -7.56
C THR A 315 -7.23 13.56 -6.85
N HIS A 316 -7.26 13.57 -5.51
CA HIS A 316 -7.09 12.39 -4.64
C HIS A 316 -5.75 11.64 -4.76
N ILE A 317 -4.69 12.29 -5.29
CA ILE A 317 -3.33 11.72 -5.26
C ILE A 317 -2.89 11.51 -3.81
N PHE A 318 -3.20 12.47 -2.94
CA PHE A 318 -3.00 12.43 -1.50
C PHE A 318 -4.24 12.95 -0.78
N ALA A 319 -4.49 12.42 0.41
CA ALA A 319 -5.38 13.07 1.38
C ALA A 319 -4.69 14.32 1.97
N PRO A 320 -5.45 15.37 2.34
CA PRO A 320 -4.86 16.56 2.92
C PRO A 320 -4.09 16.28 4.22
N THR A 321 -2.85 16.74 4.31
CA THR A 321 -2.06 16.61 5.55
C THR A 321 -2.49 17.66 6.58
N PRO A 322 -2.64 17.27 7.87
CA PRO A 322 -2.98 18.22 8.94
C PRO A 322 -1.78 19.02 9.45
N ILE A 323 -0.55 18.61 9.12
CA ILE A 323 0.69 19.20 9.62
C ILE A 323 1.29 20.09 8.53
N THR A 324 1.10 21.39 8.65
CA THR A 324 1.52 22.41 7.68
C THR A 324 2.61 23.34 8.20
N GLU A 325 2.84 23.33 9.53
CA GLU A 325 3.80 24.19 10.20
C GLU A 325 4.65 23.40 11.21
N GLU A 326 5.90 23.83 11.40
CA GLU A 326 6.77 23.32 12.46
C GLU A 326 6.24 23.79 13.83
N ARG A 327 6.15 22.89 14.80
CA ARG A 327 5.66 23.14 16.15
C ARG A 327 6.58 22.49 17.18
N GLY A 328 6.47 22.94 18.43
CA GLY A 328 7.31 22.50 19.52
C GLY A 328 8.70 23.17 19.49
N THR A 329 9.57 22.78 20.39
CA THR A 329 10.91 23.36 20.58
C THR A 329 11.97 22.38 20.12
N ARG A 330 12.71 22.73 19.06
CA ARG A 330 13.81 21.91 18.51
C ARG A 330 14.95 21.72 19.52
N THR A 331 15.27 22.75 20.27
CA THR A 331 16.43 22.77 21.21
C THR A 331 15.98 23.35 22.53
N PRO A 332 15.27 22.57 23.39
CA PRO A 332 14.89 23.01 24.73
C PRO A 332 16.13 23.24 25.58
N GLN A 333 16.05 24.25 26.54
CA GLN A 333 17.20 24.69 27.35
C GLN A 333 17.76 23.55 28.23
N ASP A 334 16.91 22.68 28.76
CA ASP A 334 17.27 21.59 29.65
C ASP A 334 17.37 20.24 28.90
N GLY A 335 17.36 20.27 27.55
CA GLY A 335 17.40 19.07 26.72
C GLY A 335 18.74 18.36 26.77
N GLN A 336 18.72 17.02 26.75
CA GLN A 336 19.92 16.19 26.67
C GLN A 336 20.29 15.89 25.21
N THR A 337 21.58 15.69 24.99
CA THR A 337 22.05 15.26 23.66
C THR A 337 21.69 13.77 23.46
N VAL A 338 21.02 13.47 22.34
CA VAL A 338 20.61 12.12 21.97
C VAL A 338 21.16 11.73 20.60
N VAL A 339 21.24 10.44 20.34
CA VAL A 339 21.55 9.85 19.06
C VAL A 339 20.26 9.64 18.23
N MET A 340 20.37 9.42 16.94
CA MET A 340 19.19 9.29 16.06
C MET A 340 18.30 8.10 16.45
N VAL A 341 18.89 6.97 16.83
CA VAL A 341 18.13 5.78 17.23
C VAL A 341 17.30 6.01 18.51
N ASP A 342 17.87 6.72 19.48
CA ASP A 342 17.13 7.07 20.71
C ASP A 342 16.02 8.09 20.42
N ALA A 343 16.27 9.07 19.55
CA ALA A 343 15.25 10.02 19.11
C ALA A 343 14.08 9.33 18.40
N ALA A 344 14.36 8.32 17.57
CA ALA A 344 13.32 7.49 16.94
C ALA A 344 12.55 6.66 17.98
N LEU A 345 13.24 6.00 18.90
CA LEU A 345 12.64 5.24 19.99
C LEU A 345 11.70 6.10 20.86
N HIS A 346 12.16 7.29 21.25
CA HIS A 346 11.36 8.21 22.07
C HIS A 346 10.14 8.76 21.28
N ALA A 347 10.29 9.07 19.99
CA ALA A 347 9.16 9.49 19.15
C ALA A 347 8.10 8.38 19.06
N VAL A 348 8.50 7.13 18.87
CA VAL A 348 7.55 6.00 18.82
C VAL A 348 6.91 5.78 20.20
N ASP A 349 7.66 5.91 21.28
CA ASP A 349 7.13 5.82 22.65
C ASP A 349 6.05 6.88 22.91
N GLU A 350 6.31 8.13 22.54
CA GLU A 350 5.36 9.24 22.65
C GLU A 350 4.08 8.99 21.82
N ILE A 351 4.23 8.49 20.59
CA ILE A 351 3.11 8.10 19.73
C ILE A 351 2.27 7.00 20.37
N LEU A 352 2.90 5.92 20.82
CA LEU A 352 2.20 4.81 21.45
C LEU A 352 1.51 5.23 22.77
N LYS A 353 2.10 6.14 23.52
CA LYS A 353 1.52 6.69 24.75
C LYS A 353 0.25 7.51 24.48
N SER A 354 0.24 8.30 23.40
CA SER A 354 -0.84 9.26 23.10
C SER A 354 -1.92 8.72 22.17
N THR A 355 -1.64 7.64 21.40
CA THR A 355 -2.52 7.15 20.33
C THR A 355 -2.81 5.65 20.52
N PRO A 356 -3.94 5.29 21.15
CA PRO A 356 -4.30 3.89 21.38
C PRO A 356 -4.45 3.05 20.11
N GLU A 357 -4.81 3.66 18.98
CA GLU A 357 -4.94 3.03 17.66
C GLU A 357 -3.60 2.71 17.01
N ALA A 358 -2.48 3.22 17.56
CA ALA A 358 -1.15 2.97 17.04
C ALA A 358 -0.65 1.57 17.43
N LEU A 359 -0.07 0.86 16.46
CA LEU A 359 0.59 -0.43 16.65
C LEU A 359 1.91 -0.45 15.86
N LEU A 360 2.88 -1.20 16.36
CA LEU A 360 4.21 -1.34 15.75
C LEU A 360 4.53 -2.81 15.53
N TYR A 361 4.90 -3.18 14.30
CA TYR A 361 5.30 -4.56 14.01
C TYR A 361 6.30 -4.65 12.86
N GLY A 362 6.97 -5.78 12.81
CA GLY A 362 7.99 -6.14 11.82
C GLY A 362 8.80 -7.34 12.29
N GLN A 363 9.83 -7.69 11.57
CA GLN A 363 10.74 -8.77 11.97
C GLN A 363 11.62 -8.29 13.14
N ASP A 364 11.65 -9.07 14.24
CA ASP A 364 12.45 -8.80 15.45
C ASP A 364 12.14 -7.49 16.19
N VAL A 365 11.07 -6.80 15.85
CA VAL A 365 10.64 -5.51 16.44
C VAL A 365 10.09 -5.69 17.85
N GLY A 366 9.46 -6.83 18.13
CA GLY A 366 8.89 -7.17 19.43
C GLY A 366 9.91 -7.67 20.47
N GLY A 367 9.41 -8.06 21.62
CA GLY A 367 10.23 -8.57 22.72
C GLY A 367 11.15 -7.52 23.35
N GLU A 368 12.33 -7.94 23.80
CA GLU A 368 13.30 -7.05 24.48
C GLU A 368 14.27 -6.37 23.50
N LEU A 369 14.55 -6.99 22.35
CA LEU A 369 15.51 -6.47 21.38
C LEU A 369 15.01 -5.17 20.74
N GLY A 370 13.80 -5.18 20.19
CA GLY A 370 13.16 -4.01 19.61
C GLY A 370 13.83 -3.56 18.31
N GLY A 371 13.92 -4.46 17.33
CA GLY A 371 14.57 -4.21 16.04
C GLY A 371 16.07 -4.51 16.04
N VAL A 372 16.64 -4.72 14.86
CA VAL A 372 18.07 -5.06 14.68
C VAL A 372 18.97 -3.95 15.24
N PHE A 373 18.54 -2.71 15.15
CA PHE A 373 19.27 -1.54 15.64
C PHE A 373 18.73 -1.00 16.98
N ARG A 374 17.78 -1.71 17.61
CA ARG A 374 17.17 -1.37 18.89
C ARG A 374 16.30 -0.12 18.89
N GLU A 375 15.80 0.27 17.75
CA GLU A 375 14.95 1.44 17.50
C GLU A 375 13.53 1.32 18.11
N ALA A 376 13.16 0.15 18.63
CA ALA A 376 11.94 -0.11 19.39
C ALA A 376 12.22 -0.86 20.70
N ALA A 377 13.45 -0.74 21.24
CA ALA A 377 13.90 -1.47 22.43
C ALA A 377 12.93 -1.31 23.61
N LEU A 378 12.53 -2.44 24.20
CA LEU A 378 11.66 -2.52 25.37
C LEU A 378 10.22 -1.99 25.17
N LEU A 379 9.82 -1.50 24.00
CA LEU A 379 8.46 -1.02 23.76
C LEU A 379 7.43 -2.15 23.90
N ALA A 380 7.74 -3.37 23.44
CA ALA A 380 6.86 -4.53 23.63
C ALA A 380 6.63 -4.83 25.12
N LYS A 381 7.66 -4.69 25.96
CA LYS A 381 7.53 -4.85 27.43
C LYS A 381 6.64 -3.76 28.04
N LYS A 382 6.69 -2.55 27.51
CA LYS A 382 5.92 -1.40 28.01
C LYS A 382 4.47 -1.42 27.56
N TYR A 383 4.20 -1.75 26.31
CA TYR A 383 2.89 -1.65 25.68
C TYR A 383 2.20 -2.99 25.39
N GLY A 384 2.92 -4.10 25.57
CA GLY A 384 2.43 -5.46 25.36
C GLY A 384 2.61 -5.98 23.92
N ASP A 385 2.77 -7.31 23.82
CA ASP A 385 3.05 -8.03 22.56
C ASP A 385 1.90 -8.03 21.55
N LYS A 386 0.72 -7.53 21.91
CA LYS A 386 -0.39 -7.33 21.00
C LYS A 386 -0.30 -5.99 20.25
N ARG A 387 0.50 -5.08 20.79
CA ARG A 387 0.64 -3.72 20.26
C ARG A 387 2.00 -3.49 19.61
N VAL A 388 3.06 -4.12 20.18
CA VAL A 388 4.41 -4.12 19.62
C VAL A 388 4.85 -5.57 19.49
N PHE A 389 4.93 -6.10 18.27
CA PHE A 389 5.09 -7.54 18.07
C PHE A 389 5.90 -7.91 16.83
N ASN A 390 6.40 -9.15 16.84
CA ASN A 390 7.14 -9.74 15.75
C ASN A 390 6.20 -10.31 14.67
N THR A 391 6.63 -10.20 13.41
CA THR A 391 6.09 -11.02 12.31
C THR A 391 7.08 -12.15 11.97
N PRO A 392 6.65 -13.21 11.30
CA PRO A 392 7.55 -14.03 10.49
C PRO A 392 8.28 -13.20 9.42
N ILE A 393 9.22 -13.81 8.68
CA ILE A 393 9.89 -13.19 7.53
C ILE A 393 8.86 -13.11 6.39
N MET A 394 8.30 -11.90 6.17
CA MET A 394 7.20 -11.68 5.24
C MET A 394 7.03 -10.19 4.92
N GLU A 395 7.90 -9.64 4.13
CA GLU A 395 7.92 -8.21 3.82
C GLU A 395 6.66 -7.75 3.06
N ALA A 396 6.08 -8.63 2.24
CA ALA A 396 4.82 -8.32 1.55
C ALA A 396 3.68 -8.13 2.55
N TYR A 397 3.56 -8.99 3.56
CA TYR A 397 2.56 -8.83 4.62
C TYR A 397 2.82 -7.58 5.47
N ILE A 398 4.07 -7.35 5.88
CA ILE A 398 4.44 -6.18 6.69
C ILE A 398 3.96 -4.89 6.02
N ILE A 399 4.22 -4.74 4.74
CA ILE A 399 3.85 -3.54 3.97
C ILE A 399 2.35 -3.55 3.61
N GLY A 400 1.86 -4.62 3.00
CA GLY A 400 0.51 -4.66 2.44
C GLY A 400 -0.61 -4.65 3.48
N SER A 401 -0.39 -5.25 4.66
CA SER A 401 -1.38 -5.26 5.75
C SER A 401 -1.72 -3.85 6.27
N THR A 402 -0.82 -2.87 6.05
CA THR A 402 -1.05 -1.47 6.44
C THR A 402 -2.30 -0.87 5.79
N VAL A 403 -2.63 -1.29 4.56
CA VAL A 403 -3.85 -0.86 3.85
C VAL A 403 -5.10 -1.25 4.64
N GLY A 404 -5.19 -2.53 5.01
CA GLY A 404 -6.34 -3.05 5.74
C GLY A 404 -6.42 -2.56 7.18
N ILE A 405 -5.28 -2.48 7.86
CA ILE A 405 -5.18 -1.96 9.23
C ILE A 405 -5.64 -0.49 9.27
N SER A 406 -5.20 0.31 8.30
CA SER A 406 -5.63 1.69 8.14
C SER A 406 -7.13 1.79 7.83
N ALA A 407 -7.65 0.94 6.94
CA ALA A 407 -9.08 0.89 6.63
C ALA A 407 -9.95 0.50 7.85
N ALA A 408 -9.43 -0.32 8.75
CA ALA A 408 -10.06 -0.64 10.04
C ALA A 408 -9.99 0.50 11.06
N GLY A 409 -9.31 1.62 10.76
CA GLY A 409 -9.17 2.79 11.61
C GLY A 409 -8.04 2.69 12.62
N CYS A 410 -7.07 1.80 12.42
CA CYS A 410 -5.82 1.73 13.18
C CYS A 410 -4.69 2.45 12.42
N LYS A 411 -3.57 2.70 13.13
CA LYS A 411 -2.45 3.49 12.60
C LYS A 411 -1.15 2.67 12.70
N PRO A 412 -0.81 1.90 11.68
CA PRO A 412 0.36 1.04 11.70
C PRO A 412 1.66 1.82 11.54
N ILE A 413 2.63 1.46 12.36
CA ILE A 413 4.06 1.70 12.17
C ILE A 413 4.65 0.33 11.85
N VAL A 414 5.33 0.23 10.70
CA VAL A 414 5.95 -1.04 10.31
C VAL A 414 7.42 -0.84 9.99
N GLU A 415 8.20 -1.90 10.21
CA GLU A 415 9.62 -1.90 9.92
C GLU A 415 10.00 -3.03 8.97
N VAL A 416 10.70 -2.66 7.91
CA VAL A 416 11.45 -3.58 7.04
C VAL A 416 12.92 -3.48 7.45
N GLN A 417 13.52 -4.59 7.87
CA GLN A 417 14.83 -4.59 8.56
C GLN A 417 15.96 -3.88 7.81
N PHE A 418 15.98 -3.97 6.47
CA PHE A 418 16.96 -3.34 5.59
C PHE A 418 16.36 -2.96 4.25
N ALA A 419 16.87 -1.90 3.65
CA ALA A 419 16.46 -1.46 2.33
C ALA A 419 16.60 -2.55 1.25
N ASP A 420 17.63 -3.40 1.39
CA ASP A 420 17.86 -4.56 0.51
C ASP A 420 16.72 -5.57 0.52
N TYR A 421 15.92 -5.62 1.58
CA TYR A 421 14.84 -6.60 1.80
C TYR A 421 13.45 -6.07 1.45
N ILE A 422 13.35 -4.83 0.97
CA ILE A 422 12.04 -4.26 0.60
C ILE A 422 11.38 -5.00 -0.58
N PHE A 423 12.17 -5.63 -1.46
CA PHE A 423 11.71 -6.11 -2.78
C PHE A 423 10.57 -7.13 -2.72
N PRO A 424 10.49 -8.10 -1.80
CA PRO A 424 9.30 -8.95 -1.68
C PRO A 424 8.03 -8.15 -1.35
N GLY A 425 8.15 -7.03 -0.61
CA GLY A 425 7.05 -6.15 -0.25
C GLY A 425 6.71 -5.07 -1.27
N VAL A 426 7.55 -4.89 -2.29
CA VAL A 426 7.36 -3.84 -3.31
C VAL A 426 6.08 -4.02 -4.10
N ASN A 427 5.67 -5.26 -4.37
CA ASN A 427 4.42 -5.51 -5.08
C ASN A 427 3.23 -4.92 -4.31
N GLN A 428 3.13 -5.17 -3.01
CA GLN A 428 2.11 -4.59 -2.14
C GLN A 428 2.24 -3.06 -2.04
N LEU A 429 3.46 -2.55 -1.92
CA LEU A 429 3.71 -1.11 -1.88
C LEU A 429 3.21 -0.41 -3.14
N PHE A 430 3.44 -1.02 -4.30
CA PHE A 430 3.04 -0.50 -5.60
C PHE A 430 1.56 -0.69 -5.91
N THR A 431 1.02 -1.91 -5.72
CA THR A 431 -0.33 -2.25 -6.17
C THR A 431 -1.41 -1.77 -5.20
N GLU A 432 -1.17 -1.89 -3.89
CA GLU A 432 -2.17 -1.64 -2.86
C GLU A 432 -1.95 -0.30 -2.13
N VAL A 433 -0.76 -0.11 -1.53
CA VAL A 433 -0.51 1.05 -0.66
C VAL A 433 -0.50 2.36 -1.43
N SER A 434 0.29 2.44 -2.52
CA SER A 434 0.51 3.70 -3.24
C SER A 434 -0.74 4.20 -3.99
N ARG A 435 -1.63 3.30 -4.37
CA ARG A 435 -2.77 3.59 -5.25
C ARG A 435 -4.10 3.72 -4.53
N SER A 436 -4.20 3.26 -3.30
CA SER A 436 -5.45 3.17 -2.54
C SER A 436 -6.23 4.49 -2.50
N CYS A 437 -5.60 5.58 -2.13
CA CYS A 437 -6.26 6.89 -2.06
C CYS A 437 -6.80 7.32 -3.43
N TYR A 438 -5.97 7.25 -4.46
CA TYR A 438 -6.30 7.70 -5.81
C TYR A 438 -7.41 6.87 -6.46
N LEU A 439 -7.27 5.53 -6.45
CA LEU A 439 -8.22 4.64 -7.10
C LEU A 439 -9.53 4.48 -6.33
N SER A 440 -9.52 4.71 -5.02
CA SER A 440 -10.76 4.75 -4.21
C SER A 440 -11.50 6.09 -4.27
N ASN A 441 -11.09 7.02 -5.12
CA ASN A 441 -11.64 8.37 -5.17
C ASN A 441 -11.57 9.08 -3.80
N GLY A 442 -10.44 8.95 -3.12
CA GLY A 442 -10.14 9.57 -1.83
C GLY A 442 -10.74 8.90 -0.60
N LYS A 443 -11.50 7.80 -0.75
CA LYS A 443 -12.22 7.17 0.38
C LYS A 443 -11.32 6.38 1.34
N PHE A 444 -10.22 5.82 0.83
CA PHE A 444 -9.31 4.97 1.60
C PHE A 444 -7.85 5.43 1.46
N PRO A 445 -7.48 6.58 2.02
CA PRO A 445 -6.07 6.90 2.22
C PRO A 445 -5.45 5.89 3.18
N VAL A 446 -4.15 5.63 3.03
CA VAL A 446 -3.43 4.67 3.88
C VAL A 446 -2.58 5.44 4.87
N GLN A 447 -3.05 5.59 6.10
CA GLN A 447 -2.25 6.17 7.18
C GLN A 447 -1.27 5.12 7.69
N ALA A 448 -0.05 5.12 7.17
CA ALA A 448 0.99 4.15 7.53
C ALA A 448 2.38 4.80 7.54
N LEU A 449 3.16 4.50 8.57
CA LEU A 449 4.58 4.81 8.64
C LEU A 449 5.39 3.54 8.38
N ILE A 450 6.14 3.51 7.28
CA ILE A 450 7.00 2.40 6.87
C ILE A 450 8.44 2.81 7.10
N ARG A 451 9.10 2.25 8.13
CA ARG A 451 10.48 2.53 8.51
C ARG A 451 11.42 1.56 7.82
N ILE A 452 12.49 2.08 7.25
CA ILE A 452 13.46 1.28 6.48
C ILE A 452 14.88 1.73 6.79
N PRO A 453 15.67 0.97 7.57
CA PRO A 453 17.10 1.16 7.71
C PRO A 453 17.82 1.05 6.36
N ILE A 454 18.64 2.05 6.03
CA ILE A 454 19.26 2.21 4.70
C ILE A 454 20.72 2.64 4.81
N GLY A 455 21.45 2.57 3.71
CA GLY A 455 22.77 3.14 3.53
C GLY A 455 23.93 2.24 3.95
N ALA A 456 25.12 2.57 3.45
CA ALA A 456 26.36 1.85 3.73
C ALA A 456 27.15 2.51 4.87
N TYR A 457 27.79 1.70 5.71
CA TYR A 457 28.69 2.23 6.72
C TYR A 457 29.70 1.17 7.21
N GLY A 458 30.66 0.80 6.41
CA GLY A 458 31.75 -0.09 6.83
C GLY A 458 31.35 -1.57 6.87
N SER A 459 31.53 -2.22 5.76
CA SER A 459 31.45 -3.68 5.59
C SER A 459 30.07 -4.31 5.86
N GLY A 460 28.96 -3.59 5.64
CA GLY A 460 27.62 -4.17 5.57
C GLY A 460 27.45 -5.09 4.36
N GLY A 461 28.19 -4.83 3.30
CA GLY A 461 28.27 -5.66 2.10
C GLY A 461 27.02 -5.60 1.22
N PRO A 462 26.89 -6.54 0.27
CA PRO A 462 25.97 -6.41 -0.85
C PRO A 462 24.47 -6.54 -0.51
N TYR A 463 24.13 -7.01 0.68
CA TYR A 463 22.73 -7.27 1.08
C TYR A 463 22.27 -6.51 2.34
N HIS A 464 23.08 -5.53 2.81
CA HIS A 464 22.75 -4.74 3.99
C HIS A 464 23.15 -3.27 3.85
N SER A 465 23.41 -2.80 2.64
CA SER A 465 23.99 -1.48 2.43
C SER A 465 23.37 -0.67 1.30
N SER A 466 22.38 -1.22 0.60
CA SER A 466 21.81 -0.60 -0.59
C SER A 466 21.10 0.71 -0.28
N SER A 467 21.08 1.60 -1.27
CA SER A 467 20.25 2.79 -1.36
C SER A 467 19.16 2.52 -2.39
N VAL A 468 17.89 2.72 -2.01
CA VAL A 468 16.70 2.37 -2.82
C VAL A 468 15.70 3.53 -2.94
N GLU A 469 16.08 4.72 -2.52
CA GLU A 469 15.22 5.89 -2.49
C GLU A 469 14.63 6.23 -3.85
N SER A 470 15.42 6.19 -4.91
CA SER A 470 14.93 6.44 -6.29
C SER A 470 13.90 5.42 -6.74
N PHE A 471 14.07 4.16 -6.33
CA PHE A 471 13.11 3.12 -6.64
C PHE A 471 11.74 3.37 -5.96
N VAL A 472 11.74 3.76 -4.68
CA VAL A 472 10.50 4.11 -3.97
C VAL A 472 9.87 5.38 -4.53
N LEU A 473 10.66 6.38 -4.92
CA LEU A 473 10.18 7.64 -5.51
C LEU A 473 9.49 7.47 -6.88
N GLN A 474 9.69 6.32 -7.58
CA GLN A 474 8.92 6.00 -8.78
C GLN A 474 7.45 5.67 -8.46
N MET A 475 7.13 5.26 -7.24
CA MET A 475 5.76 4.95 -6.79
C MET A 475 5.05 6.23 -6.38
N LYS A 476 4.15 6.72 -7.25
CA LYS A 476 3.36 7.92 -6.94
C LYS A 476 2.30 7.57 -5.88
N GLY A 477 1.94 8.55 -5.03
CA GLY A 477 1.03 8.34 -3.91
C GLY A 477 1.72 7.94 -2.59
N ILE A 478 3.06 7.94 -2.53
CA ILE A 478 3.87 7.70 -1.33
C ILE A 478 4.69 8.95 -1.00
N LYS A 479 4.74 9.34 0.26
CA LYS A 479 5.65 10.36 0.77
C LYS A 479 6.94 9.71 1.25
N VAL A 480 8.07 10.43 1.16
CA VAL A 480 9.39 9.88 1.50
C VAL A 480 10.17 10.87 2.35
N CYS A 481 10.60 10.43 3.53
CA CYS A 481 11.45 11.17 4.46
C CYS A 481 12.83 10.54 4.57
N TYR A 482 13.86 11.38 4.80
CA TYR A 482 15.23 10.91 5.01
C TYR A 482 15.99 11.86 5.95
N PRO A 483 15.81 11.76 7.28
CA PRO A 483 16.47 12.62 8.26
C PRO A 483 17.98 12.42 8.31
N SER A 484 18.70 13.47 8.65
CA SER A 484 20.17 13.48 8.80
C SER A 484 20.66 13.62 10.25
N ASN A 485 19.78 13.86 11.21
CA ASN A 485 20.11 14.10 12.61
C ASN A 485 18.96 13.73 13.56
N ALA A 486 19.24 13.64 14.85
CA ALA A 486 18.29 13.17 15.88
C ALA A 486 17.05 14.05 16.01
N ALA A 487 17.19 15.38 15.93
CA ALA A 487 16.05 16.27 16.02
C ALA A 487 15.10 16.14 14.83
N ASP A 488 15.66 16.08 13.62
CA ASP A 488 14.87 15.86 12.40
C ASP A 488 14.25 14.47 12.38
N MET A 489 14.94 13.43 12.90
CA MET A 489 14.40 12.08 13.09
C MET A 489 13.11 12.13 13.91
N LYS A 490 13.13 12.73 15.10
CA LYS A 490 11.95 12.83 15.98
C LYS A 490 10.81 13.60 15.31
N GLY A 491 11.09 14.79 14.78
CA GLY A 491 10.06 15.66 14.21
C GLY A 491 9.43 15.11 12.94
N LEU A 492 10.22 14.52 12.05
CA LEU A 492 9.72 13.89 10.80
C LEU A 492 8.99 12.59 11.06
N LEU A 493 9.46 11.75 12.00
CA LEU A 493 8.79 10.49 12.35
C LEU A 493 7.37 10.75 12.87
N LYS A 494 7.22 11.74 13.75
CA LYS A 494 5.89 12.13 14.24
C LYS A 494 5.01 12.70 13.12
N ALA A 495 5.57 13.54 12.26
CA ALA A 495 4.83 14.07 11.11
C ALA A 495 4.39 12.97 10.16
N ALA A 496 5.27 12.02 9.88
CA ALA A 496 4.99 10.87 9.02
C ALA A 496 3.88 9.97 9.60
N PHE A 497 3.88 9.76 10.92
CA PHE A 497 2.84 8.98 11.59
C PHE A 497 1.46 9.66 11.56
N TYR A 498 1.41 10.98 11.77
CA TYR A 498 0.14 11.72 11.77
C TYR A 498 -0.34 12.11 10.36
N ASP A 499 0.46 11.91 9.34
CA ASP A 499 0.02 12.11 7.95
C ASP A 499 -0.99 11.01 7.55
N PRO A 500 -2.13 11.37 6.94
CA PRO A 500 -3.13 10.37 6.53
C PRO A 500 -2.70 9.53 5.31
N ASN A 501 -1.55 9.83 4.72
CA ASN A 501 -1.01 9.13 3.56
C ASN A 501 0.13 8.20 3.95
N PRO A 502 0.50 7.24 3.10
CA PRO A 502 1.63 6.37 3.38
C PRO A 502 2.95 7.14 3.28
N VAL A 503 3.78 7.00 4.31
CA VAL A 503 5.10 7.60 4.37
C VAL A 503 6.16 6.53 4.55
N VAL A 504 7.12 6.48 3.63
CA VAL A 504 8.35 5.71 3.79
C VAL A 504 9.40 6.62 4.43
N MET A 505 9.95 6.17 5.56
CA MET A 505 11.03 6.83 6.25
C MET A 505 12.31 6.03 6.14
N PHE A 506 13.27 6.58 5.42
CA PHE A 506 14.61 6.02 5.33
C PHE A 506 15.46 6.49 6.50
N GLU A 507 16.08 5.54 7.20
CA GLU A 507 16.85 5.78 8.40
C GLU A 507 18.29 5.30 8.20
N HIS A 508 19.23 6.21 7.98
CA HIS A 508 20.62 5.83 7.66
C HIS A 508 21.33 5.18 8.85
N LYS A 509 21.68 3.90 8.72
CA LYS A 509 22.28 3.07 9.79
C LYS A 509 23.57 3.65 10.34
N GLY A 510 24.41 4.25 9.50
CA GLY A 510 25.65 4.91 9.92
C GLY A 510 25.46 6.12 10.82
N LEU A 511 24.25 6.73 10.78
CA LEU A 511 23.90 7.88 11.61
C LEU A 511 23.26 7.49 12.93
N TYR A 512 22.72 6.28 13.09
CA TYR A 512 21.96 5.88 14.25
C TYR A 512 22.65 6.17 15.58
N TRP A 513 23.91 5.75 15.73
CA TRP A 513 24.71 6.01 16.94
C TRP A 513 25.79 7.06 16.75
N SER A 514 25.92 7.62 15.55
CA SER A 514 26.98 8.58 15.21
C SER A 514 28.38 8.05 15.53
N LYS A 515 28.61 6.76 15.23
CA LYS A 515 29.91 6.11 15.41
C LYS A 515 30.83 6.23 14.20
N VAL A 516 30.27 6.56 13.05
CA VAL A 516 31.06 6.83 11.84
C VAL A 516 31.76 8.17 12.00
N LYS A 517 33.06 8.21 11.72
CA LYS A 517 33.87 9.44 11.82
C LYS A 517 33.27 10.54 10.94
N GLY A 518 33.07 11.73 11.49
CA GLY A 518 32.50 12.90 10.81
C GLY A 518 30.98 12.98 10.85
N THR A 519 30.32 12.12 11.62
CA THR A 519 28.87 12.12 11.81
C THR A 519 28.42 12.68 13.17
N GLU A 520 29.29 13.39 13.86
CA GLU A 520 29.03 13.93 15.21
C GLU A 520 27.80 14.84 15.24
N LEU A 521 27.53 15.55 14.13
CA LEU A 521 26.35 16.42 13.98
C LEU A 521 25.02 15.66 13.85
N ALA A 522 25.05 14.32 13.72
CA ALA A 522 23.84 13.51 13.78
C ALA A 522 23.24 13.48 15.21
N LYS A 523 24.07 13.69 16.24
CA LYS A 523 23.61 13.92 17.62
C LYS A 523 23.13 15.35 17.77
N THR A 524 21.99 15.53 18.41
CA THR A 524 21.43 16.86 18.71
C THR A 524 20.86 16.87 20.11
N ILE A 525 20.58 18.06 20.65
CA ILE A 525 19.67 18.17 21.77
C ILE A 525 18.35 17.52 21.36
N GLU A 526 17.75 16.73 22.25
CA GLU A 526 16.45 16.12 22.01
C GLU A 526 15.36 17.19 22.03
N PRO A 527 14.53 17.27 20.96
CA PRO A 527 13.37 18.15 20.95
C PRO A 527 12.32 17.74 22.00
N ASP A 528 11.46 18.68 22.37
CA ASP A 528 10.33 18.40 23.25
C ASP A 528 9.29 17.45 22.64
N GLU A 529 8.32 16.98 23.46
CA GLU A 529 7.25 16.08 23.03
C GLU A 529 6.32 16.70 21.97
N GLU A 530 6.25 18.02 21.84
CA GLU A 530 5.40 18.69 20.87
C GLU A 530 6.08 18.92 19.52
N TYR A 531 7.40 18.65 19.44
CA TYR A 531 8.17 18.93 18.24
C TYR A 531 7.75 18.07 17.05
N ILE A 532 7.39 18.73 15.95
CA ILE A 532 6.95 18.12 14.71
C ILE A 532 7.35 18.99 13.52
N ILE A 533 7.80 18.39 12.43
CA ILE A 533 8.27 19.05 11.22
C ILE A 533 7.33 18.72 10.05
N PRO A 534 6.73 19.72 9.36
CA PRO A 534 5.90 19.44 8.19
C PRO A 534 6.72 18.79 7.07
N LEU A 535 6.14 17.80 6.41
CA LEU A 535 6.75 17.17 5.24
C LEU A 535 6.82 18.17 4.08
N GLY A 536 7.93 18.15 3.31
CA GLY A 536 8.15 19.07 2.21
C GLY A 536 8.81 20.40 2.63
N LYS A 537 9.52 20.43 3.77
CA LYS A 537 10.30 21.57 4.23
C LYS A 537 11.76 21.18 4.43
N ALA A 538 12.62 21.73 3.58
CA ALA A 538 14.07 21.62 3.68
C ALA A 538 14.61 22.51 4.81
N ARG A 539 15.85 22.22 5.23
CA ARG A 539 16.60 23.02 6.21
C ARG A 539 17.92 23.51 5.60
N ILE A 540 18.23 24.75 5.80
CA ILE A 540 19.61 25.22 5.57
C ILE A 540 20.43 24.73 6.76
N ALA A 541 21.30 23.74 6.50
CA ALA A 541 22.18 23.14 7.49
C ALA A 541 23.45 23.98 7.73
N LEU A 542 23.89 24.70 6.73
CA LEU A 542 24.98 25.67 6.75
C LEU A 542 24.65 26.81 5.80
N GLU A 543 24.75 28.05 6.26
CA GLU A 543 24.65 29.23 5.40
C GLU A 543 26.02 29.65 4.89
N ALA A 544 26.08 30.16 3.66
CA ALA A 544 27.27 30.83 3.15
C ALA A 544 27.30 32.29 3.62
N ASP A 545 28.49 32.89 3.76
CA ASP A 545 28.66 34.27 4.16
C ASP A 545 28.10 35.21 3.09
N SER A 546 27.40 36.25 3.52
CA SER A 546 26.78 37.23 2.62
C SER A 546 27.80 37.91 1.68
N SER A 547 29.02 38.17 2.15
CA SER A 547 30.11 38.71 1.33
C SER A 547 30.52 37.76 0.18
N GLN A 548 30.63 36.44 0.46
CA GLN A 548 30.97 35.48 -0.55
C GLN A 548 29.84 35.32 -1.61
N ILE A 549 28.59 35.49 -1.17
CA ILE A 549 27.43 35.46 -2.08
C ILE A 549 27.45 36.71 -3.00
N GLU A 550 27.64 37.89 -2.42
CA GLU A 550 27.67 39.16 -3.18
C GLU A 550 28.82 39.22 -4.17
N GLU A 551 29.95 38.58 -3.87
CA GLU A 551 31.11 38.47 -4.76
C GLU A 551 30.97 37.37 -5.82
N GLY A 552 29.93 36.54 -5.78
CA GLY A 552 29.73 35.38 -6.68
C GLY A 552 30.67 34.20 -6.39
N ASN A 553 31.29 34.19 -5.20
CA ASN A 553 32.27 33.20 -4.76
C ASN A 553 31.67 32.06 -3.92
N SER A 554 30.36 31.82 -4.04
CA SER A 554 29.66 30.81 -3.25
C SER A 554 29.01 29.73 -4.10
N LEU A 555 28.72 28.59 -3.47
CA LEU A 555 27.94 27.52 -4.06
C LEU A 555 26.96 26.90 -3.06
N THR A 556 25.88 26.31 -3.55
CA THR A 556 24.96 25.52 -2.73
C THR A 556 25.13 24.02 -2.99
N VAL A 557 25.11 23.25 -1.89
CA VAL A 557 25.05 21.77 -1.91
C VAL A 557 23.66 21.35 -1.51
N ILE A 558 23.00 20.59 -2.36
CA ILE A 558 21.67 20.05 -2.13
C ILE A 558 21.80 18.56 -1.86
N THR A 559 21.39 18.12 -0.66
CA THR A 559 21.63 16.75 -0.22
C THR A 559 20.68 16.31 0.89
N TYR A 560 20.84 15.09 1.39
CA TYR A 560 20.05 14.47 2.45
C TYR A 560 20.85 13.36 3.15
N GLY A 561 20.38 12.89 4.29
CA GLY A 561 20.98 11.75 5.02
C GLY A 561 22.49 11.92 5.26
N MET A 562 23.28 10.93 4.86
CA MET A 562 24.75 10.94 5.03
C MET A 562 25.43 12.07 4.23
N GLY A 563 24.87 12.47 3.10
CA GLY A 563 25.40 13.55 2.27
C GLY A 563 25.52 14.88 3.01
N VAL A 564 24.65 15.15 3.96
CA VAL A 564 24.72 16.35 4.82
C VAL A 564 26.06 16.35 5.61
N HIS A 565 26.43 15.21 6.19
CA HIS A 565 27.65 15.08 7.00
C HIS A 565 28.92 15.20 6.15
N TRP A 566 28.94 14.59 4.96
CA TRP A 566 30.06 14.79 4.03
C TRP A 566 30.22 16.24 3.62
N SER A 567 29.10 16.91 3.31
CA SER A 567 29.09 18.32 2.90
C SER A 567 29.55 19.26 4.01
N MET A 568 29.03 19.06 5.24
CA MET A 568 29.43 19.86 6.42
C MET A 568 30.92 19.75 6.75
N ASN A 569 31.48 18.54 6.59
CA ASN A 569 32.93 18.33 6.82
C ASN A 569 33.78 18.90 5.68
N ALA A 570 33.35 18.76 4.42
CA ALA A 570 34.04 19.34 3.27
C ALA A 570 34.03 20.88 3.32
N ALA A 571 32.92 21.48 3.71
CA ALA A 571 32.75 22.93 3.80
C ALA A 571 33.76 23.62 4.75
N LYS A 572 34.32 22.91 5.73
CA LYS A 572 35.39 23.42 6.63
C LYS A 572 36.64 23.87 5.91
N SER A 573 36.84 23.46 4.66
CA SER A 573 37.98 23.85 3.81
C SER A 573 37.71 25.10 2.97
N PHE A 574 36.57 25.74 3.14
CA PHE A 574 36.11 26.88 2.34
C PHE A 574 35.58 27.98 3.27
N ASP A 575 36.19 29.16 3.22
CA ASP A 575 35.91 30.29 4.11
C ASP A 575 34.55 30.94 3.81
N GLY A 576 33.47 30.39 4.37
CA GLY A 576 32.11 30.92 4.24
C GLY A 576 31.49 30.79 2.83
N GLN A 577 32.09 30.04 1.91
CA GLN A 577 31.67 29.95 0.51
C GLN A 577 30.54 28.92 0.28
N ILE A 578 30.22 28.08 1.25
CA ILE A 578 29.35 26.92 1.06
C ILE A 578 28.04 27.07 1.82
N GLU A 579 26.93 26.97 1.09
CA GLU A 579 25.62 26.69 1.66
C GLU A 579 25.31 25.19 1.54
N VAL A 580 24.72 24.60 2.59
CA VAL A 580 24.26 23.20 2.57
C VAL A 580 22.77 23.14 2.87
N ILE A 581 22.01 22.62 1.92
CA ILE A 581 20.58 22.32 2.09
C ILE A 581 20.40 20.85 2.41
N ASP A 582 19.81 20.58 3.58
CA ASP A 582 19.29 19.27 3.97
C ASP A 582 17.83 19.18 3.54
N LEU A 583 17.55 18.31 2.58
CA LEU A 583 16.21 18.15 2.00
C LEU A 583 15.20 17.60 2.99
N ARG A 584 15.58 16.77 3.97
CA ARG A 584 14.72 16.12 4.96
C ARG A 584 13.64 15.20 4.34
N THR A 585 13.02 15.65 3.24
CA THR A 585 11.97 14.93 2.50
C THR A 585 12.28 14.94 1.01
N LEU A 586 12.12 13.78 0.38
CA LEU A 586 12.33 13.60 -1.05
C LEU A 586 11.02 13.67 -1.84
N ASN A 587 9.90 13.38 -1.17
CA ASN A 587 8.54 13.58 -1.66
C ASN A 587 7.56 13.82 -0.48
N PRO A 588 6.89 14.99 -0.38
CA PRO A 588 7.03 16.16 -1.24
C PRO A 588 8.41 16.81 -1.11
N LEU A 589 8.87 17.45 -2.18
CA LEU A 589 10.14 18.17 -2.24
C LEU A 589 9.94 19.67 -2.02
N ASP A 590 10.82 20.32 -1.25
CA ASP A 590 10.83 21.78 -1.09
C ASP A 590 11.50 22.47 -2.29
N GLU A 591 10.83 22.44 -3.44
CA GLU A 591 11.36 23.04 -4.66
C GLU A 591 11.59 24.55 -4.53
N GLU A 592 10.78 25.23 -3.71
CA GLU A 592 10.92 26.66 -3.49
C GLU A 592 12.25 27.00 -2.79
N ALA A 593 12.59 26.28 -1.74
CA ALA A 593 13.85 26.44 -1.04
C ALA A 593 15.05 26.14 -1.95
N ILE A 594 14.96 25.05 -2.72
CA ILE A 594 16.00 24.65 -3.68
C ILE A 594 16.22 25.75 -4.72
N TYR A 595 15.18 26.16 -5.44
CA TYR A 595 15.34 27.14 -6.53
C TYR A 595 15.73 28.53 -6.01
N ARG A 596 15.32 28.93 -4.82
CA ARG A 596 15.75 30.17 -4.16
C ARG A 596 17.26 30.14 -3.88
N SER A 597 17.76 29.03 -3.34
CA SER A 597 19.19 28.85 -3.08
C SER A 597 20.01 28.82 -4.39
N VAL A 598 19.57 28.06 -5.40
CA VAL A 598 20.22 28.00 -6.71
C VAL A 598 20.34 29.39 -7.34
N LYS A 599 19.28 30.20 -7.30
CA LYS A 599 19.28 31.57 -7.84
C LYS A 599 20.21 32.52 -7.07
N ARG A 600 20.47 32.23 -5.80
CA ARG A 600 21.31 33.03 -4.93
C ARG A 600 22.80 32.74 -5.16
N HIS A 601 23.15 31.49 -5.48
CA HIS A 601 24.56 31.05 -5.55
C HIS A 601 25.09 30.82 -6.97
N GLY A 602 24.23 30.55 -7.95
CA GLY A 602 24.63 30.29 -9.33
C GLY A 602 25.37 28.96 -9.59
N LYS A 603 25.98 28.38 -8.55
CA LYS A 603 26.80 27.14 -8.61
C LYS A 603 26.16 26.07 -7.71
N VAL A 604 25.98 24.86 -8.23
CA VAL A 604 25.18 23.82 -7.56
C VAL A 604 25.88 22.47 -7.59
N LEU A 605 25.97 21.85 -6.41
CA LEU A 605 26.35 20.46 -6.24
C LEU A 605 25.13 19.67 -5.72
N VAL A 606 24.65 18.65 -6.44
CA VAL A 606 23.68 17.67 -5.93
C VAL A 606 24.43 16.44 -5.47
N LEU A 607 24.24 16.06 -4.21
CA LEU A 607 25.00 14.97 -3.58
C LEU A 607 24.03 13.90 -3.04
N THR A 608 24.29 12.65 -3.41
CA THR A 608 23.58 11.46 -2.91
C THR A 608 24.55 10.35 -2.54
N GLU A 609 24.13 9.40 -1.70
CA GLU A 609 24.85 8.13 -1.48
C GLU A 609 24.49 7.09 -2.54
N GLU A 610 23.34 7.22 -3.18
CA GLU A 610 22.85 6.32 -4.22
C GLU A 610 23.78 6.34 -5.45
N THR A 611 23.76 5.28 -6.27
CA THR A 611 24.42 5.28 -7.58
C THR A 611 23.87 6.38 -8.48
N ILE A 612 24.72 7.05 -9.26
CA ILE A 612 24.33 8.28 -9.99
C ILE A 612 23.28 7.99 -11.06
N THR A 613 23.50 6.97 -11.90
CA THR A 613 22.67 6.72 -13.07
C THR A 613 21.24 6.35 -12.68
N HIS A 614 20.29 7.12 -13.22
CA HIS A 614 18.86 7.01 -12.95
C HIS A 614 18.43 7.35 -11.50
N SER A 615 19.29 8.04 -10.77
CA SER A 615 19.02 8.44 -9.38
C SER A 615 18.09 9.65 -9.26
N PHE A 616 17.56 9.84 -8.04
CA PHE A 616 16.86 11.07 -7.66
C PHE A 616 17.75 12.32 -7.86
N ALA A 617 19.05 12.21 -7.58
CA ALA A 617 20.00 13.34 -7.75
C ALA A 617 20.11 13.76 -9.22
N GLU A 618 20.16 12.81 -10.16
CA GLU A 618 20.20 13.09 -11.59
C GLU A 618 18.90 13.76 -12.08
N ALA A 619 17.74 13.25 -11.62
CA ALA A 619 16.45 13.84 -11.91
C ALA A 619 16.29 15.26 -11.31
N LEU A 620 16.80 15.50 -10.10
CA LEU A 620 16.80 16.81 -9.46
C LEU A 620 17.71 17.80 -10.21
N ALA A 621 18.90 17.38 -10.59
CA ALA A 621 19.82 18.20 -11.39
C ALA A 621 19.20 18.63 -12.72
N GLY A 622 18.48 17.72 -13.39
CA GLY A 622 17.71 18.03 -14.60
C GLY A 622 16.64 19.10 -14.37
N ARG A 623 15.88 18.99 -13.27
CA ARG A 623 14.86 20.00 -12.88
C ARG A 623 15.50 21.35 -12.57
N ILE A 624 16.59 21.37 -11.81
CA ILE A 624 17.36 22.60 -11.52
C ILE A 624 17.84 23.25 -12.82
N SER A 625 18.47 22.46 -13.70
CA SER A 625 18.97 22.97 -14.99
C SER A 625 17.83 23.53 -15.86
N THR A 626 16.64 22.98 -15.82
CA THR A 626 15.48 23.48 -16.57
C THR A 626 14.92 24.76 -15.95
N ASN A 627 14.70 24.79 -14.63
CA ASN A 627 13.97 25.88 -13.97
C ASN A 627 14.86 27.06 -13.58
N CYS A 628 16.19 26.87 -13.50
CA CYS A 628 17.14 27.89 -13.08
C CYS A 628 18.24 28.15 -14.11
N PHE A 629 18.08 27.74 -15.37
CA PHE A 629 19.12 27.83 -16.42
C PHE A 629 19.78 29.21 -16.53
N GLN A 630 18.99 30.28 -16.46
CA GLN A 630 19.49 31.64 -16.59
C GLN A 630 20.26 32.16 -15.37
N GLN A 631 20.20 31.47 -14.25
CA GLN A 631 20.85 31.80 -13.00
C GLN A 631 22.05 30.90 -12.69
N LEU A 632 22.35 29.94 -13.55
CA LEU A 632 23.48 29.02 -13.37
C LEU A 632 24.75 29.62 -13.99
N ASP A 633 25.79 29.74 -13.16
CA ASP A 633 27.14 30.17 -13.57
C ASP A 633 28.01 28.97 -13.98
N ALA A 634 27.60 27.74 -13.61
CA ALA A 634 28.28 26.50 -13.93
C ALA A 634 27.25 25.38 -14.21
N PRO A 635 27.62 24.31 -14.92
CA PRO A 635 26.78 23.12 -15.02
C PRO A 635 26.50 22.54 -13.64
N VAL A 636 25.26 22.06 -13.40
CA VAL A 636 24.91 21.39 -12.15
C VAL A 636 25.76 20.12 -12.01
N LYS A 637 26.60 20.07 -10.97
CA LYS A 637 27.46 18.93 -10.69
C LYS A 637 26.73 17.92 -9.83
N ILE A 638 26.92 16.63 -10.13
CA ILE A 638 26.32 15.53 -9.35
C ILE A 638 27.43 14.66 -8.80
N ILE A 639 27.33 14.30 -7.52
CA ILE A 639 28.15 13.26 -6.89
C ILE A 639 27.23 12.20 -6.29
N GLY A 640 27.54 10.94 -6.54
CA GLY A 640 26.92 9.76 -5.96
C GLY A 640 27.88 8.59 -6.01
N ALA A 641 27.41 7.41 -5.60
CA ALA A 641 28.19 6.20 -5.70
C ALA A 641 28.46 5.81 -7.17
N VAL A 642 29.56 5.10 -7.38
CA VAL A 642 29.90 4.53 -8.69
C VAL A 642 28.86 3.46 -9.06
N ASN A 643 28.44 3.44 -10.33
CA ASN A 643 27.45 2.49 -10.83
C ASN A 643 27.99 1.06 -10.81
N THR A 644 27.67 0.33 -9.74
CA THR A 644 27.98 -1.09 -9.57
C THR A 644 26.72 -1.85 -9.13
N PRO A 645 26.63 -3.16 -9.39
CA PRO A 645 25.42 -3.93 -9.06
C PRO A 645 25.13 -4.03 -7.56
N ALA A 646 26.15 -3.87 -6.71
CA ALA A 646 26.03 -3.96 -5.26
C ALA A 646 27.18 -3.24 -4.56
N ILE A 647 27.00 -2.90 -3.30
CA ILE A 647 28.05 -2.35 -2.44
C ILE A 647 28.99 -3.47 -2.02
N PRO A 648 30.31 -3.36 -2.31
CA PRO A 648 31.26 -4.42 -2.00
C PRO A 648 31.48 -4.57 -0.49
N LEU A 649 31.75 -5.81 -0.04
CA LEU A 649 32.04 -6.11 1.36
C LEU A 649 33.40 -5.55 1.83
N ASN A 650 34.40 -5.51 0.94
CA ASN A 650 35.75 -5.04 1.26
C ASN A 650 35.76 -3.52 1.42
N GLU A 651 36.28 -3.02 2.54
CA GLU A 651 36.33 -1.59 2.87
C GLU A 651 37.00 -0.71 1.81
N ASN A 652 38.05 -1.20 1.17
CA ASN A 652 38.75 -0.41 0.14
C ASN A 652 37.89 -0.23 -1.12
N LEU A 653 37.14 -1.27 -1.48
CA LEU A 653 36.20 -1.23 -2.59
C LEU A 653 34.98 -0.37 -2.24
N GLU A 654 34.45 -0.50 -1.03
CA GLU A 654 33.33 0.33 -0.52
C GLU A 654 33.73 1.81 -0.55
N LYS A 655 34.91 2.19 0.00
CA LYS A 655 35.43 3.56 -0.04
C LYS A 655 35.68 4.09 -1.45
N ALA A 656 36.12 3.23 -2.36
CA ALA A 656 36.28 3.60 -3.75
C ALA A 656 34.94 3.89 -4.44
N MET A 657 33.94 3.12 -4.13
CA MET A 657 32.59 3.25 -4.70
C MET A 657 31.84 4.48 -4.16
N LEU A 658 31.75 4.62 -2.84
CA LEU A 658 30.92 5.63 -2.17
C LEU A 658 31.50 7.06 -2.29
N PRO A 659 30.65 8.10 -2.22
CA PRO A 659 31.09 9.46 -1.90
C PRO A 659 31.81 9.50 -0.54
N ASN A 660 32.64 10.50 -0.38
CA ASN A 660 33.33 10.81 0.88
C ASN A 660 33.71 12.29 0.93
N VAL A 661 34.23 12.75 2.06
CA VAL A 661 34.60 14.16 2.27
C VAL A 661 35.60 14.65 1.22
N GLU A 662 36.58 13.84 0.84
CA GLU A 662 37.61 14.22 -0.14
C GLU A 662 37.02 14.44 -1.54
N LYS A 663 36.18 13.50 -2.03
CA LYS A 663 35.50 13.62 -3.33
C LYS A 663 34.57 14.85 -3.34
N VAL A 664 33.85 15.10 -2.24
CA VAL A 664 32.97 16.26 -2.12
C VAL A 664 33.77 17.57 -2.08
N THR A 665 34.86 17.63 -1.32
CA THR A 665 35.76 18.79 -1.28
C THR A 665 36.34 19.12 -2.68
N THR A 666 36.76 18.11 -3.42
CA THR A 666 37.26 18.31 -4.79
C THR A 666 36.17 18.87 -5.70
N ALA A 667 34.96 18.33 -5.63
CA ALA A 667 33.85 18.82 -6.44
C ALA A 667 33.43 20.26 -6.11
N MET A 668 33.45 20.62 -4.82
CA MET A 668 33.17 22.01 -4.38
C MET A 668 34.24 22.96 -4.95
N ARG A 669 35.52 22.59 -4.87
CA ARG A 669 36.63 23.39 -5.42
C ARG A 669 36.48 23.59 -6.92
N ASP A 670 36.27 22.51 -7.67
CA ASP A 670 36.10 22.58 -9.12
C ASP A 670 34.95 23.50 -9.53
N LEU A 671 33.86 23.53 -8.77
CA LEU A 671 32.70 24.41 -9.00
C LEU A 671 33.00 25.86 -8.64
N LEU A 672 33.78 26.14 -7.58
CA LEU A 672 34.15 27.50 -7.21
C LEU A 672 35.16 28.10 -8.21
N GLU A 673 36.03 27.29 -8.77
CA GLU A 673 37.02 27.69 -9.79
C GLU A 673 36.42 27.83 -11.19
N PHE A 674 35.17 27.35 -11.44
CA PHE A 674 34.49 27.49 -12.72
C PHE A 674 34.06 28.94 -12.96
#